data_1c3d613ad4c65b326f4c55baf107ad6c
#
_entry.id   1c3d613ad4c65b326f4c55baf107ad6c
#
_cell.length_a   1.000
_cell.length_b   1.000
_cell.length_c   1.000
_cell.angle_alpha   90.00
_cell.angle_beta   90.00
_cell.angle_gamma   90.00
#
_symmetry.space_group_name_H-M   'P 1'
#
loop_
_entity.id
_entity.type
_entity.pdbx_description
1 polymer ?
#
loop_
_entity_poly.entity_id
_entity_poly.type
_entity_poly.pdbx_seq_one_letter_code
_entity_poly.pdbx_strand_id
1 'polypeptide(L)'
;REQHIEPIYKEIKRFDLPSRKNSTALSTETPVELVDKLSEKILNNQEAYSLMLLIGNVGSGKTTFTRYFRYAFLEEKYPELAARCEWIFINMNLAPVSNNEIYNWLKKQIIDSIKETHNDLDFEDFGVIKRVFRREISRFDKGLGSLLCGSDVERNRELYKILNEAIRNVDSYLEALLFFIKENYAKIPIVVLDNCDKRNKGEQLLMFEVAQWLRAQYKCIVILPMRDATYDTYKSEPPLDTVVRDLVFRIDPPDLLRVLQARLDYITRITEQSSNTYILENGMRVAVKRSELIEYFKYIIVAIRKDRWVANLFYRLADKNTRNGIQIFEDFCKSGHMKEKDILAMRVLGDDAQIPAYRFENVLLRKNRRFYNGDESNFVNLFASDYNDDFPDPFVRADILNWLYQVQALSGPTGDKGLFQVSELARSLQVYGHSLAVIYRELAYLARKNLVLCENSAMPIEEGDLVKITIPGALHLQMLRNVSYLSACAEDTLFKNTEVMTRISNRLKFHESDSKLVVALNARDLVNYLIEYRKEYLTNSDELVSEKAIISSVDLNDSLHAVEQWIQADENLKKTISEIDYFTVDMDVDACVVSKNSGGVVCTIADKDVKGFISSLEPKYSFPYDVYSKIKPGDILKCKVMEFDFTHRSFQLKYLN
;
A
#
# COMPACT_ATOMS: atom_id res chain seq x y z
N ARG A 1 -0.52 21.20 10.28
CA ARG A 1 0.21 19.95 10.50
C ARG A 1 0.80 19.38 9.21
N GLU A 2 0.01 19.26 8.13
CA GLU A 2 0.46 18.75 6.84
C GLU A 2 1.63 19.55 6.27
N GLN A 3 1.55 20.87 6.25
CA GLN A 3 2.60 21.75 5.73
C GLN A 3 3.95 21.63 6.47
N HIS A 4 3.95 21.18 7.73
CA HIS A 4 5.16 21.04 8.55
C HIS A 4 5.82 19.67 8.40
N ILE A 5 5.02 18.67 8.12
CA ILE A 5 5.45 17.28 7.99
C ILE A 5 5.96 17.00 6.57
N GLU A 6 5.38 17.65 5.57
CA GLU A 6 5.67 17.47 4.14
C GLU A 6 7.16 17.56 3.77
N PRO A 7 7.97 18.54 4.28
CA PRO A 7 9.38 18.61 3.94
C PRO A 7 10.20 17.42 4.47
N ILE A 8 9.95 17.00 5.72
CA ILE A 8 10.62 15.82 6.30
C ILE A 8 10.20 14.56 5.57
N TYR A 9 8.93 14.52 5.19
CA TYR A 9 8.35 13.42 4.48
C TYR A 9 8.90 13.28 3.06
N LYS A 10 9.05 14.39 2.33
CA LYS A 10 9.74 14.40 1.03
C LYS A 10 11.16 13.85 1.14
N GLU A 11 11.85 14.11 2.24
CA GLU A 11 13.17 13.53 2.48
C GLU A 11 13.12 12.05 2.83
N ILE A 12 12.13 11.59 3.61
CA ILE A 12 11.89 10.16 3.84
C ILE A 12 11.60 9.43 2.51
N LYS A 13 10.82 10.03 1.61
CA LYS A 13 10.57 9.49 0.26
C LYS A 13 11.76 9.63 -0.70
N ARG A 14 12.52 10.70 -0.61
CA ARG A 14 13.66 11.01 -1.46
C ARG A 14 14.81 10.02 -1.31
N PHE A 15 14.72 9.14 -0.34
CA PHE A 15 15.74 8.19 0.03
C PHE A 15 15.86 6.97 -0.93
N ASP A 16 15.40 7.08 -2.16
CA ASP A 16 15.50 6.01 -3.16
C ASP A 16 16.91 5.80 -3.74
N LEU A 17 17.87 6.68 -3.40
CA LEU A 17 19.22 6.62 -3.94
C LEU A 17 20.26 6.58 -2.81
N PRO A 18 20.73 5.40 -2.39
CA PRO A 18 21.92 5.34 -1.54
C PRO A 18 23.10 5.95 -2.31
N SER A 19 23.56 7.12 -1.87
CA SER A 19 24.85 7.64 -2.27
C SER A 19 25.97 6.89 -1.55
N ARG A 20 27.19 6.93 -2.07
CA ARG A 20 28.39 6.21 -1.54
C ARG A 20 28.61 6.31 -0.04
N LYS A 21 28.02 7.27 0.66
CA LYS A 21 28.30 7.53 2.08
C LYS A 21 27.12 7.26 3.04
N ASN A 22 25.92 6.99 2.55
CA ASN A 22 24.72 7.05 3.38
C ASN A 22 23.69 5.98 2.99
N SER A 23 23.99 4.71 3.20
CA SER A 23 23.01 3.64 3.03
C SER A 23 22.22 3.43 4.33
N THR A 24 20.88 3.48 4.21
CA THR A 24 19.95 3.05 5.27
C THR A 24 19.41 1.66 5.00
N ALA A 25 19.88 0.99 3.95
CA ALA A 25 19.49 -0.38 3.65
C ALA A 25 19.99 -1.31 4.77
N LEU A 26 19.11 -2.20 5.22
CA LEU A 26 19.43 -3.19 6.22
C LEU A 26 20.14 -4.37 5.57
N SER A 27 21.16 -4.89 6.27
CA SER A 27 21.84 -6.11 5.85
C SER A 27 20.87 -7.30 5.92
N THR A 28 20.82 -8.07 4.85
CA THR A 28 20.15 -9.37 4.77
C THR A 28 21.20 -10.45 4.51
N GLU A 29 20.89 -11.72 4.65
CA GLU A 29 21.83 -12.83 4.33
C GLU A 29 22.14 -12.92 2.85
N THR A 30 21.20 -12.55 2.00
CA THR A 30 21.30 -12.56 0.54
C THR A 30 22.55 -11.87 -0.05
N PRO A 31 23.07 -10.75 0.52
CA PRO A 31 24.31 -10.14 -0.01
C PRO A 31 25.52 -11.07 -0.02
N VAL A 32 25.67 -11.95 0.99
CA VAL A 32 26.81 -12.86 1.12
C VAL A 32 26.75 -13.91 0.01
N GLU A 33 25.61 -14.55 -0.20
CA GLU A 33 25.43 -15.54 -1.28
C GLU A 33 25.69 -14.95 -2.66
N LEU A 34 25.22 -13.71 -2.89
CA LEU A 34 25.46 -13.01 -4.15
C LEU A 34 26.96 -12.69 -4.34
N VAL A 35 27.69 -12.34 -3.27
CA VAL A 35 29.14 -12.13 -3.32
C VAL A 35 29.87 -13.41 -3.67
N ASP A 36 29.52 -14.51 -3.02
CA ASP A 36 30.17 -15.80 -3.26
C ASP A 36 30.04 -16.19 -4.74
N LYS A 37 28.85 -16.06 -5.30
CA LYS A 37 28.61 -16.34 -6.73
C LYS A 37 29.31 -15.34 -7.67
N LEU A 38 29.31 -14.05 -7.35
CA LEU A 38 30.06 -13.04 -8.12
C LEU A 38 31.56 -13.28 -8.02
N SER A 39 32.09 -13.58 -6.84
CA SER A 39 33.49 -13.87 -6.64
C SER A 39 33.95 -15.09 -7.45
N GLU A 40 33.14 -16.17 -7.41
CA GLU A 40 33.40 -17.36 -8.21
C GLU A 40 33.50 -17.03 -9.72
N LYS A 41 32.61 -16.20 -10.24
CA LYS A 41 32.55 -15.83 -11.65
C LYS A 41 33.64 -14.83 -12.07
N ILE A 42 34.00 -13.89 -11.21
CA ILE A 42 34.91 -12.79 -11.51
C ILE A 42 36.37 -13.20 -11.23
N LEU A 43 36.64 -13.89 -10.12
CA LEU A 43 37.99 -14.20 -9.69
C LEU A 43 38.56 -15.44 -10.40
N ASN A 44 37.73 -16.44 -10.72
CA ASN A 44 38.18 -17.69 -11.31
C ASN A 44 38.41 -17.63 -12.82
N ASN A 45 38.32 -16.45 -13.45
CA ASN A 45 38.48 -16.26 -14.90
C ASN A 45 37.67 -17.24 -15.76
N GLN A 46 36.69 -17.89 -15.22
CA GLN A 46 35.78 -18.72 -16.00
C GLN A 46 34.96 -17.81 -16.90
N GLU A 47 35.06 -17.98 -18.21
CA GLU A 47 34.32 -17.22 -19.23
C GLU A 47 32.79 -17.38 -19.16
N ALA A 48 32.27 -17.96 -18.10
CA ALA A 48 30.87 -18.21 -17.90
C ALA A 48 30.15 -16.94 -17.35
N TYR A 49 29.91 -16.01 -18.26
CA TYR A 49 29.02 -14.90 -17.99
C TYR A 49 27.63 -15.43 -17.62
N SER A 50 27.01 -14.87 -16.57
CA SER A 50 25.83 -15.45 -15.94
C SER A 50 24.67 -14.47 -15.97
N LEU A 51 23.46 -15.04 -16.09
CA LEU A 51 22.21 -14.33 -15.80
C LEU A 51 21.80 -14.68 -14.37
N MET A 52 21.68 -13.67 -13.52
CA MET A 52 21.27 -13.76 -12.12
C MET A 52 19.87 -13.19 -11.95
N LEU A 53 18.96 -13.98 -11.43
CA LEU A 53 17.60 -13.54 -11.13
C LEU A 53 17.51 -13.04 -9.69
N LEU A 54 16.94 -11.86 -9.51
CA LEU A 54 16.69 -11.26 -8.22
C LEU A 54 15.18 -11.23 -7.96
N ILE A 55 14.69 -12.24 -7.25
CA ILE A 55 13.27 -12.48 -7.06
C ILE A 55 12.76 -11.74 -5.82
N GLY A 56 11.60 -11.15 -5.89
CA GLY A 56 10.95 -10.52 -4.72
C GLY A 56 9.66 -9.79 -5.05
N ASN A 57 8.82 -9.63 -4.05
CA ASN A 57 7.53 -8.94 -4.19
C ASN A 57 7.67 -7.48 -4.64
N VAL A 58 6.57 -6.89 -5.10
CA VAL A 58 6.50 -5.45 -5.37
C VAL A 58 6.79 -4.68 -4.08
N GLY A 59 7.72 -3.73 -4.13
CA GLY A 59 8.10 -2.95 -2.95
C GLY A 59 9.01 -3.67 -1.95
N SER A 60 9.50 -4.89 -2.24
CA SER A 60 10.48 -5.59 -1.39
C SER A 60 11.86 -4.91 -1.32
N GLY A 61 12.08 -3.91 -2.17
CA GLY A 61 13.34 -3.15 -2.19
C GLY A 61 14.40 -3.69 -3.13
N LYS A 62 14.05 -4.44 -4.19
CA LYS A 62 15.01 -4.98 -5.19
C LYS A 62 16.00 -3.93 -5.72
N THR A 63 15.49 -2.78 -6.16
CA THR A 63 16.32 -1.64 -6.61
C THR A 63 17.23 -1.10 -5.50
N THR A 64 16.69 -0.97 -4.29
CA THR A 64 17.45 -0.51 -3.13
C THR A 64 18.53 -1.51 -2.77
N PHE A 65 18.22 -2.80 -2.83
CA PHE A 65 19.16 -3.88 -2.58
C PHE A 65 20.33 -3.86 -3.57
N THR A 66 20.08 -3.79 -4.90
CA THR A 66 21.13 -3.77 -5.90
C THR A 66 22.06 -2.56 -5.76
N ARG A 67 21.51 -1.41 -5.42
CA ARG A 67 22.30 -0.20 -5.14
C ARG A 67 23.08 -0.28 -3.83
N TYR A 68 22.46 -0.77 -2.75
CA TYR A 68 23.15 -1.04 -1.48
C TYR A 68 24.30 -2.02 -1.68
N PHE A 69 24.03 -3.10 -2.42
CA PHE A 69 25.04 -4.13 -2.73
C PHE A 69 26.26 -3.52 -3.44
N ARG A 70 26.02 -2.68 -4.45
CA ARG A 70 27.11 -1.98 -5.17
C ARG A 70 27.85 -0.98 -4.28
N TYR A 71 27.13 0.01 -3.74
CA TYR A 71 27.74 1.23 -3.19
C TYR A 71 28.18 1.13 -1.72
N ALA A 72 27.60 0.23 -0.96
CA ALA A 72 27.94 0.05 0.45
C ALA A 72 28.60 -1.30 0.69
N PHE A 73 27.89 -2.39 0.40
CA PHE A 73 28.32 -3.71 0.82
C PHE A 73 29.61 -4.17 0.12
N LEU A 74 29.70 -4.06 -1.20
CA LEU A 74 30.90 -4.45 -1.94
C LEU A 74 32.08 -3.52 -1.69
N GLU A 75 31.86 -2.21 -1.71
CA GLU A 75 32.95 -1.24 -1.52
C GLU A 75 33.55 -1.32 -0.12
N GLU A 76 32.73 -1.59 0.92
CA GLU A 76 33.22 -1.67 2.31
C GLU A 76 33.85 -3.02 2.66
N LYS A 77 33.23 -4.13 2.21
CA LYS A 77 33.66 -5.47 2.63
C LYS A 77 34.52 -6.19 1.62
N TYR A 78 34.37 -5.89 0.33
CA TYR A 78 35.05 -6.58 -0.77
C TYR A 78 35.60 -5.60 -1.81
N PRO A 79 36.50 -4.65 -1.41
CA PRO A 79 36.96 -3.58 -2.29
C PRO A 79 37.69 -4.09 -3.55
N GLU A 80 38.41 -5.22 -3.46
CA GLU A 80 39.06 -5.81 -4.61
C GLU A 80 38.09 -6.34 -5.67
N LEU A 81 36.97 -6.92 -5.21
CA LEU A 81 35.90 -7.37 -6.10
C LEU A 81 35.16 -6.17 -6.67
N ALA A 82 34.85 -5.16 -5.86
CA ALA A 82 34.22 -3.93 -6.30
C ALA A 82 35.02 -3.22 -7.41
N ALA A 83 36.33 -3.18 -7.28
CA ALA A 83 37.26 -2.59 -8.29
C ALA A 83 37.23 -3.31 -9.64
N ARG A 84 36.88 -4.60 -9.68
CA ARG A 84 36.74 -5.42 -10.88
C ARG A 84 35.37 -5.39 -11.54
N CYS A 85 34.41 -4.65 -10.98
CA CYS A 85 33.05 -4.56 -11.49
C CYS A 85 32.80 -3.21 -12.18
N GLU A 86 32.27 -3.25 -13.41
CA GLU A 86 31.69 -2.09 -14.07
C GLU A 86 30.18 -2.19 -14.06
N TRP A 87 29.53 -1.36 -13.23
CA TRP A 87 28.09 -1.43 -13.01
C TRP A 87 27.32 -0.52 -13.95
N ILE A 88 26.37 -1.08 -14.66
CA ILE A 88 25.49 -0.41 -15.62
C ILE A 88 24.05 -0.62 -15.18
N PHE A 89 23.35 0.46 -14.76
CA PHE A 89 21.96 0.40 -14.35
C PHE A 89 21.04 0.95 -15.42
N ILE A 90 20.10 0.14 -15.89
CA ILE A 90 19.16 0.52 -16.93
C ILE A 90 17.73 0.41 -16.40
N ASN A 91 16.98 1.51 -16.51
CA ASN A 91 15.58 1.55 -16.12
C ASN A 91 14.69 1.09 -17.27
N MET A 92 14.24 -0.15 -17.22
CA MET A 92 13.43 -0.76 -18.28
C MET A 92 12.01 -0.18 -18.43
N ASN A 93 11.53 0.66 -17.51
CA ASN A 93 10.28 1.40 -17.72
C ASN A 93 10.35 2.38 -18.90
N LEU A 94 11.54 2.82 -19.27
CA LEU A 94 11.76 3.76 -20.37
C LEU A 94 11.95 3.06 -21.71
N ALA A 95 12.03 1.73 -21.72
CA ALA A 95 12.28 0.97 -22.94
C ALA A 95 11.03 1.00 -23.87
N PRO A 96 11.25 1.07 -25.19
CA PRO A 96 10.17 0.99 -26.16
C PRO A 96 9.39 -0.34 -26.06
N VAL A 97 8.15 -0.33 -26.48
CA VAL A 97 7.28 -1.54 -26.46
C VAL A 97 7.59 -2.47 -27.65
N SER A 98 8.14 -1.92 -28.73
CA SER A 98 8.49 -2.68 -29.93
C SER A 98 9.69 -3.60 -29.70
N ASN A 99 9.50 -4.90 -29.96
CA ASN A 99 10.57 -5.89 -29.80
C ASN A 99 11.81 -5.57 -30.63
N ASN A 100 11.68 -5.01 -31.83
CA ASN A 100 12.80 -4.67 -32.69
C ASN A 100 13.60 -3.44 -32.21
N GLU A 101 12.95 -2.52 -31.53
CA GLU A 101 13.57 -1.28 -31.06
C GLU A 101 14.27 -1.45 -29.71
N ILE A 102 13.81 -2.38 -28.87
CA ILE A 102 14.33 -2.56 -27.51
C ILE A 102 15.83 -2.91 -27.50
N TYR A 103 16.29 -3.75 -28.45
CA TYR A 103 17.70 -4.12 -28.52
C TYR A 103 18.59 -2.93 -28.85
N ASN A 104 18.22 -2.12 -29.83
CA ASN A 104 19.00 -0.94 -30.23
C ASN A 104 18.94 0.16 -29.15
N TRP A 105 17.78 0.33 -28.50
CA TRP A 105 17.64 1.23 -27.38
C TRP A 105 18.54 0.82 -26.21
N LEU A 106 18.54 -0.46 -25.85
CA LEU A 106 19.35 -1.01 -24.76
C LEU A 106 20.84 -0.81 -24.99
N LYS A 107 21.33 -1.06 -26.21
CA LYS A 107 22.73 -0.81 -26.59
C LYS A 107 23.12 0.65 -26.35
N LYS A 108 22.28 1.59 -26.78
CA LYS A 108 22.50 3.03 -26.55
C LYS A 108 22.56 3.37 -25.07
N GLN A 109 21.60 2.84 -24.26
CA GLN A 109 21.61 3.07 -22.81
C GLN A 109 22.88 2.54 -22.13
N ILE A 110 23.40 1.40 -22.57
CA ILE A 110 24.69 0.86 -22.06
C ILE A 110 25.83 1.80 -22.42
N ILE A 111 25.90 2.27 -23.66
CA ILE A 111 26.94 3.21 -24.12
C ILE A 111 26.89 4.50 -23.30
N ASP A 112 25.71 5.08 -23.14
CA ASP A 112 25.49 6.31 -22.40
C ASP A 112 25.89 6.15 -20.92
N SER A 113 25.49 5.05 -20.27
CA SER A 113 25.86 4.75 -18.89
C SER A 113 27.38 4.58 -18.70
N ILE A 114 28.07 3.97 -19.65
CA ILE A 114 29.55 3.84 -19.60
C ILE A 114 30.19 5.23 -19.73
N LYS A 115 29.71 6.07 -20.65
CA LYS A 115 30.23 7.44 -20.83
C LYS A 115 30.01 8.29 -19.59
N GLU A 116 28.83 8.18 -18.95
CA GLU A 116 28.52 8.88 -17.69
C GLU A 116 29.40 8.42 -16.52
N THR A 117 29.72 7.12 -16.46
CA THR A 117 30.59 6.57 -15.41
C THR A 117 32.03 7.03 -15.56
N HIS A 118 32.51 7.16 -16.81
CA HIS A 118 33.86 7.61 -17.17
C HIS A 118 33.84 9.04 -17.70
N ASN A 119 33.20 9.96 -17.00
CA ASN A 119 33.08 11.37 -17.39
C ASN A 119 34.38 12.15 -17.37
N ASP A 120 35.46 11.57 -16.84
CA ASP A 120 36.82 12.07 -16.93
C ASP A 120 37.45 11.87 -18.33
N LEU A 121 36.82 11.04 -19.17
CA LEU A 121 37.26 10.79 -20.54
C LEU A 121 36.38 11.55 -21.54
N ASP A 122 36.99 12.30 -22.42
CA ASP A 122 36.28 12.85 -23.58
C ASP A 122 36.27 11.82 -24.72
N PHE A 123 35.12 11.15 -24.88
CA PHE A 123 34.91 10.11 -25.91
C PHE A 123 34.85 10.67 -27.34
N GLU A 124 34.89 12.00 -27.52
CA GLU A 124 35.06 12.67 -28.82
C GLU A 124 36.52 12.99 -29.12
N ASP A 125 37.40 12.94 -28.10
CA ASP A 125 38.84 13.10 -28.29
C ASP A 125 39.44 11.95 -29.11
N PHE A 126 40.22 12.29 -30.12
CA PHE A 126 40.82 11.30 -31.01
C PHE A 126 41.76 10.31 -30.29
N GLY A 127 42.45 10.76 -29.25
CA GLY A 127 43.30 9.90 -28.42
C GLY A 127 42.51 8.84 -27.66
N VAL A 128 41.29 9.23 -27.16
CA VAL A 128 40.35 8.29 -26.52
C VAL A 128 39.78 7.35 -27.56
N ILE A 129 39.31 7.84 -28.71
CA ILE A 129 38.80 7.03 -29.82
C ILE A 129 39.83 5.97 -30.25
N LYS A 130 41.11 6.33 -30.38
CA LYS A 130 42.18 5.37 -30.69
C LYS A 130 42.30 4.28 -29.62
N ARG A 131 42.12 4.58 -28.35
CA ARG A 131 42.20 3.59 -27.29
C ARG A 131 40.98 2.67 -27.31
N VAL A 132 39.77 3.21 -27.51
CA VAL A 132 38.53 2.44 -27.61
C VAL A 132 38.57 1.48 -28.79
N PHE A 133 38.97 1.97 -29.99
CA PHE A 133 39.01 1.18 -31.22
C PHE A 133 40.39 0.57 -31.50
N ARG A 134 41.22 0.37 -30.48
CA ARG A 134 42.56 -0.21 -30.62
C ARG A 134 42.60 -1.53 -31.39
N ARG A 135 41.58 -2.37 -31.19
CA ARG A 135 41.47 -3.68 -31.83
C ARG A 135 41.17 -3.54 -33.33
N GLU A 136 40.25 -2.67 -33.68
CA GLU A 136 39.88 -2.35 -35.06
C GLU A 136 41.06 -1.73 -35.82
N ILE A 137 41.75 -0.78 -35.19
CA ILE A 137 42.97 -0.16 -35.76
C ILE A 137 44.04 -1.21 -35.96
N SER A 138 44.30 -2.09 -35.00
CA SER A 138 45.32 -3.15 -35.14
C SER A 138 44.96 -4.14 -36.26
N ARG A 139 43.68 -4.47 -36.44
CA ARG A 139 43.23 -5.31 -37.57
C ARG A 139 43.42 -4.62 -38.91
N PHE A 140 43.11 -3.33 -38.99
CA PHE A 140 43.36 -2.53 -40.19
C PHE A 140 44.86 -2.49 -40.53
N ASP A 141 45.71 -2.14 -39.57
CA ASP A 141 47.16 -2.01 -39.77
C ASP A 141 47.82 -3.32 -40.18
N LYS A 142 47.38 -4.45 -39.61
CA LYS A 142 47.92 -5.79 -39.99
C LYS A 142 47.28 -6.36 -41.24
N GLY A 143 46.11 -5.85 -41.64
CA GLY A 143 45.36 -6.28 -42.82
C GLY A 143 45.54 -5.34 -44.01
N LEU A 144 44.41 -4.82 -44.52
CA LEU A 144 44.39 -3.97 -45.73
C LEU A 144 45.19 -2.67 -45.58
N GLY A 145 45.32 -2.14 -44.40
CA GLY A 145 46.12 -0.94 -44.13
C GLY A 145 47.63 -1.13 -44.37
N SER A 146 48.13 -2.38 -44.28
CA SER A 146 49.52 -2.68 -44.58
C SER A 146 49.88 -2.43 -46.05
N LEU A 147 48.91 -2.48 -46.95
CA LEU A 147 49.08 -2.19 -48.37
C LEU A 147 49.29 -0.69 -48.67
N LEU A 148 48.96 0.16 -47.71
CA LEU A 148 49.01 1.63 -47.78
C LEU A 148 50.27 2.21 -47.11
N CYS A 149 51.27 1.38 -46.80
CA CYS A 149 52.51 1.78 -46.09
C CYS A 149 53.35 2.86 -46.79
N GLY A 150 52.98 3.25 -48.01
CA GLY A 150 53.68 4.31 -48.78
C GLY A 150 53.04 5.69 -48.68
N SER A 151 51.85 5.85 -48.09
CA SER A 151 51.14 7.12 -48.04
C SER A 151 50.42 7.25 -46.74
N ASP A 152 50.96 8.00 -45.79
CA ASP A 152 50.34 8.29 -44.50
C ASP A 152 48.98 9.02 -44.65
N VAL A 153 48.81 9.85 -45.67
CA VAL A 153 47.59 10.57 -45.96
C VAL A 153 46.44 9.63 -46.35
N GLU A 154 46.71 8.71 -47.26
CA GLU A 154 45.70 7.73 -47.70
C GLU A 154 45.37 6.75 -46.59
N ARG A 155 46.37 6.29 -45.86
CA ARG A 155 46.15 5.42 -44.69
C ARG A 155 45.25 6.11 -43.62
N ASN A 156 45.54 7.34 -43.28
CA ASN A 156 44.75 8.10 -42.32
C ASN A 156 43.31 8.39 -42.83
N ARG A 157 43.15 8.60 -44.13
CA ARG A 157 41.82 8.80 -44.74
C ARG A 157 40.98 7.52 -44.68
N GLU A 158 41.57 6.37 -44.97
CA GLU A 158 40.84 5.09 -44.87
C GLU A 158 40.58 4.71 -43.44
N LEU A 159 41.53 4.95 -42.53
CA LEU A 159 41.32 4.76 -41.09
C LEU A 159 40.17 5.62 -40.55
N TYR A 160 40.10 6.89 -40.99
CA TYR A 160 38.98 7.78 -40.62
C TYR A 160 37.64 7.22 -41.08
N LYS A 161 37.55 6.70 -42.31
CA LYS A 161 36.28 6.11 -42.80
C LYS A 161 35.88 4.90 -41.96
N ILE A 162 36.80 4.00 -41.64
CA ILE A 162 36.56 2.80 -40.85
C ILE A 162 36.12 3.18 -39.43
N LEU A 163 36.82 4.12 -38.79
CA LEU A 163 36.45 4.58 -37.44
C LEU A 163 35.09 5.31 -37.40
N ASN A 164 34.82 6.15 -38.40
CA ASN A 164 33.55 6.85 -38.49
C ASN A 164 32.37 5.88 -38.71
N GLU A 165 32.56 4.85 -39.51
CA GLU A 165 31.58 3.78 -39.71
C GLU A 165 31.39 2.97 -38.41
N ALA A 166 32.48 2.59 -37.74
CA ALA A 166 32.42 1.87 -36.46
C ALA A 166 31.76 2.67 -35.34
N ILE A 167 31.98 3.98 -35.26
CA ILE A 167 31.35 4.87 -34.30
C ILE A 167 29.82 4.99 -34.56
N ARG A 168 29.40 5.05 -35.83
CA ARG A 168 28.01 5.13 -36.23
C ARG A 168 27.26 3.81 -36.04
N ASN A 169 27.98 2.70 -36.12
CA ASN A 169 27.40 1.39 -35.88
C ASN A 169 27.35 1.10 -34.37
N VAL A 170 26.13 1.09 -33.80
CA VAL A 170 25.90 0.94 -32.37
C VAL A 170 26.49 -0.37 -31.81
N ASP A 171 26.45 -1.47 -32.60
CA ASP A 171 27.02 -2.77 -32.20
C ASP A 171 28.54 -2.70 -32.10
N SER A 172 29.21 -2.23 -33.15
CA SER A 172 30.64 -2.08 -33.18
C SER A 172 31.16 -1.15 -32.10
N TYR A 173 30.42 -0.06 -31.83
CA TYR A 173 30.79 0.91 -30.79
C TYR A 173 30.66 0.30 -29.39
N LEU A 174 29.56 -0.39 -29.12
CA LEU A 174 29.37 -1.05 -27.82
C LEU A 174 30.43 -2.14 -27.59
N GLU A 175 30.70 -2.99 -28.58
CA GLU A 175 31.75 -4.02 -28.47
C GLU A 175 33.12 -3.42 -28.19
N ALA A 176 33.47 -2.31 -28.87
CA ALA A 176 34.74 -1.61 -28.67
C ALA A 176 34.83 -1.01 -27.26
N LEU A 177 33.74 -0.39 -26.76
CA LEU A 177 33.70 0.16 -25.41
C LEU A 177 33.84 -0.91 -24.33
N LEU A 178 33.11 -2.03 -24.44
CA LEU A 178 33.20 -3.11 -23.48
C LEU A 178 34.59 -3.77 -23.48
N PHE A 179 35.20 -3.90 -24.66
CA PHE A 179 36.57 -4.35 -24.78
C PHE A 179 37.57 -3.37 -24.15
N PHE A 180 37.38 -2.08 -24.37
CA PHE A 180 38.18 -1.01 -23.75
C PHE A 180 38.12 -1.06 -22.22
N ILE A 181 36.92 -1.23 -21.63
CA ILE A 181 36.74 -1.35 -20.18
C ILE A 181 37.47 -2.59 -19.64
N LYS A 182 37.34 -3.72 -20.32
CA LYS A 182 38.01 -4.97 -19.91
C LYS A 182 39.55 -4.86 -19.96
N GLU A 183 40.10 -4.32 -21.02
CA GLU A 183 41.58 -4.26 -21.22
C GLU A 183 42.25 -3.15 -20.41
N ASN A 184 41.64 -1.96 -20.32
CA ASN A 184 42.29 -0.82 -19.66
C ASN A 184 41.99 -0.72 -18.16
N TYR A 185 40.85 -1.23 -17.71
CA TYR A 185 40.43 -1.16 -16.31
C TYR A 185 40.31 -2.53 -15.62
N ALA A 186 40.53 -3.62 -16.38
CA ALA A 186 40.38 -5.00 -15.90
C ALA A 186 39.01 -5.26 -15.23
N LYS A 187 37.98 -4.60 -15.72
CA LYS A 187 36.61 -4.69 -15.16
C LYS A 187 35.71 -5.57 -16.02
N ILE A 188 34.79 -6.24 -15.34
CA ILE A 188 33.73 -7.05 -15.96
C ILE A 188 32.40 -6.25 -15.88
N PRO A 189 31.71 -6.08 -17.03
CA PRO A 189 30.42 -5.39 -17.06
C PRO A 189 29.36 -6.18 -16.31
N ILE A 190 28.64 -5.49 -15.40
CA ILE A 190 27.47 -6.00 -14.67
C ILE A 190 26.28 -5.11 -15.04
N VAL A 191 25.36 -5.66 -15.83
CA VAL A 191 24.18 -4.93 -16.29
C VAL A 191 22.98 -5.28 -15.41
N VAL A 192 22.36 -4.28 -14.80
CA VAL A 192 21.15 -4.41 -14.01
C VAL A 192 19.97 -3.86 -14.81
N LEU A 193 19.03 -4.74 -15.19
CA LEU A 193 17.82 -4.37 -15.91
C LEU A 193 16.68 -4.09 -14.92
N ASP A 194 16.67 -2.90 -14.33
CA ASP A 194 15.74 -2.56 -13.25
C ASP A 194 14.32 -2.24 -13.75
N ASN A 195 13.30 -2.50 -12.91
CA ASN A 195 11.88 -2.25 -13.17
C ASN A 195 11.25 -3.09 -14.31
N CYS A 196 11.78 -4.22 -14.65
CA CYS A 196 11.18 -5.16 -15.61
C CYS A 196 9.80 -5.67 -15.15
N ASP A 197 9.58 -5.69 -13.85
CA ASP A 197 8.40 -6.21 -13.19
C ASP A 197 7.14 -5.33 -13.30
N LYS A 198 7.23 -4.15 -13.89
CA LYS A 198 6.08 -3.26 -14.10
C LYS A 198 5.35 -3.49 -15.43
N ARG A 199 5.89 -4.35 -16.26
CA ARG A 199 5.36 -4.68 -17.58
C ARG A 199 4.36 -5.83 -17.50
N ASN A 200 3.56 -6.02 -18.55
CA ASN A 200 2.66 -7.17 -18.66
C ASN A 200 3.44 -8.49 -18.74
N LYS A 201 2.73 -9.62 -18.60
CA LYS A 201 3.31 -10.97 -18.58
C LYS A 201 4.23 -11.25 -19.78
N GLY A 202 3.75 -11.04 -21.00
CA GLY A 202 4.52 -11.31 -22.22
C GLY A 202 5.77 -10.47 -22.32
N GLU A 203 5.69 -9.21 -21.90
CA GLU A 203 6.85 -8.31 -21.86
C GLU A 203 7.86 -8.69 -20.76
N GLN A 204 7.42 -9.26 -19.63
CA GLN A 204 8.34 -9.74 -18.58
C GLN A 204 9.15 -10.95 -19.08
N LEU A 205 8.52 -11.88 -19.82
CA LEU A 205 9.23 -12.99 -20.45
C LEU A 205 10.19 -12.51 -21.54
N LEU A 206 9.79 -11.53 -22.35
CA LEU A 206 10.68 -10.87 -23.32
C LEU A 206 11.91 -10.25 -22.63
N MET A 207 11.74 -9.63 -21.44
CA MET A 207 12.90 -9.08 -20.70
C MET A 207 13.90 -10.18 -20.31
N PHE A 208 13.43 -11.36 -20.04
CA PHE A 208 14.31 -12.50 -19.77
C PHE A 208 15.09 -12.92 -21.05
N GLU A 209 14.42 -12.99 -22.19
CA GLU A 209 15.08 -13.27 -23.48
C GLU A 209 16.12 -12.19 -23.84
N VAL A 210 15.78 -10.91 -23.64
CA VAL A 210 16.69 -9.78 -23.80
C VAL A 210 17.91 -9.91 -22.88
N ALA A 211 17.70 -10.32 -21.63
CA ALA A 211 18.80 -10.51 -20.67
C ALA A 211 19.72 -11.68 -21.07
N GLN A 212 19.16 -12.79 -21.57
CA GLN A 212 19.94 -13.91 -22.10
C GLN A 212 20.76 -13.50 -23.34
N TRP A 213 20.12 -12.80 -24.27
CA TRP A 213 20.78 -12.28 -25.47
C TRP A 213 21.93 -11.34 -25.09
N LEU A 214 21.71 -10.39 -24.19
CA LEU A 214 22.72 -9.44 -23.72
C LEU A 214 23.94 -10.16 -23.14
N ARG A 215 23.69 -11.16 -22.27
CA ARG A 215 24.75 -12.01 -21.69
C ARG A 215 25.59 -12.73 -22.77
N ALA A 216 24.90 -13.32 -23.72
CA ALA A 216 25.54 -14.14 -24.75
C ALA A 216 26.34 -13.29 -25.74
N GLN A 217 25.77 -12.17 -26.21
CA GLN A 217 26.35 -11.30 -27.21
C GLN A 217 27.55 -10.50 -26.68
N TYR A 218 27.38 -9.88 -25.50
CA TYR A 218 28.35 -8.91 -24.98
C TYR A 218 29.21 -9.43 -23.83
N LYS A 219 29.09 -10.70 -23.49
CA LYS A 219 29.91 -11.35 -22.45
C LYS A 219 29.93 -10.52 -21.16
N CYS A 220 28.75 -10.25 -20.59
CA CYS A 220 28.55 -9.52 -19.36
C CYS A 220 27.73 -10.35 -18.35
N ILE A 221 27.81 -9.99 -17.08
CA ILE A 221 26.90 -10.50 -16.04
C ILE A 221 25.64 -9.66 -16.11
N VAL A 222 24.46 -10.32 -16.14
CA VAL A 222 23.17 -9.62 -16.13
C VAL A 222 22.43 -9.94 -14.84
N ILE A 223 21.98 -8.92 -14.13
CA ILE A 223 21.09 -9.04 -12.97
C ILE A 223 19.70 -8.60 -13.41
N LEU A 224 18.74 -9.52 -13.34
CA LEU A 224 17.34 -9.28 -13.72
C LEU A 224 16.45 -9.37 -12.49
N PRO A 225 16.00 -8.23 -11.94
CA PRO A 225 14.96 -8.20 -10.91
C PRO A 225 13.61 -8.63 -11.46
N MET A 226 12.97 -9.63 -10.83
CA MET A 226 11.70 -10.21 -11.23
C MET A 226 10.74 -10.33 -10.04
N ARG A 227 9.43 -10.39 -10.30
CA ARG A 227 8.43 -10.67 -9.25
C ARG A 227 8.39 -12.14 -8.89
N ASP A 228 8.15 -12.44 -7.60
CA ASP A 228 7.92 -13.80 -7.11
C ASP A 228 6.81 -14.50 -7.90
N ALA A 229 5.67 -13.83 -8.07
CA ALA A 229 4.54 -14.39 -8.79
C ALA A 229 4.90 -14.78 -10.23
N THR A 230 5.60 -13.91 -10.98
CA THR A 230 6.01 -14.20 -12.36
C THR A 230 6.99 -15.38 -12.42
N TYR A 231 7.98 -15.41 -11.51
CA TYR A 231 8.94 -16.50 -11.49
C TYR A 231 8.31 -17.83 -11.10
N ASP A 232 7.53 -17.84 -10.01
CA ASP A 232 6.94 -19.09 -9.50
C ASP A 232 5.93 -19.70 -10.48
N THR A 233 5.19 -18.87 -11.23
CA THR A 233 4.25 -19.34 -12.25
C THR A 233 4.97 -19.94 -13.47
N TYR A 234 6.06 -19.32 -13.94
CA TYR A 234 6.67 -19.69 -15.23
C TYR A 234 8.03 -20.38 -15.12
N LYS A 235 8.55 -20.67 -13.92
CA LYS A 235 9.87 -21.31 -13.73
C LYS A 235 10.06 -22.66 -14.40
N SER A 236 8.97 -23.35 -14.76
CA SER A 236 8.98 -24.64 -15.46
C SER A 236 8.64 -24.52 -16.94
N GLU A 237 8.41 -23.31 -17.45
CA GLU A 237 8.08 -23.03 -18.84
C GLU A 237 9.25 -22.28 -19.54
N PRO A 238 9.43 -22.48 -20.86
CA PRO A 238 10.36 -21.65 -21.62
C PRO A 238 9.97 -20.15 -21.56
N PRO A 239 10.95 -19.24 -21.45
CA PRO A 239 12.40 -19.48 -21.41
C PRO A 239 12.99 -19.67 -20.01
N LEU A 240 12.18 -19.58 -18.92
CA LEU A 240 12.65 -19.60 -17.54
C LEU A 240 13.13 -20.98 -17.06
N ASP A 241 12.71 -22.06 -17.70
CA ASP A 241 13.15 -23.45 -17.45
C ASP A 241 14.67 -23.65 -17.62
N THR A 242 15.32 -22.76 -18.39
CA THR A 242 16.77 -22.78 -18.65
C THR A 242 17.60 -22.11 -17.55
N VAL A 243 16.96 -21.54 -16.52
CA VAL A 243 17.67 -20.84 -15.43
C VAL A 243 18.35 -21.84 -14.50
N VAL A 244 19.64 -21.60 -14.28
CA VAL A 244 20.39 -22.35 -13.27
C VAL A 244 19.89 -21.96 -11.88
N ARG A 245 19.37 -22.92 -11.10
CA ARG A 245 18.75 -22.67 -9.78
C ARG A 245 19.69 -21.95 -8.81
N ASP A 246 20.98 -22.17 -8.89
CA ASP A 246 21.99 -21.54 -8.03
C ASP A 246 22.20 -20.03 -8.31
N LEU A 247 21.58 -19.49 -9.36
CA LEU A 247 21.65 -18.07 -9.72
C LEU A 247 20.32 -17.33 -9.50
N VAL A 248 19.43 -17.93 -8.71
CA VAL A 248 18.16 -17.33 -8.31
C VAL A 248 18.25 -16.91 -6.86
N PHE A 249 18.22 -15.60 -6.62
CA PHE A 249 18.31 -15.01 -5.29
C PHE A 249 16.95 -14.42 -4.89
N ARG A 250 16.42 -14.83 -3.73
CA ARG A 250 15.19 -14.27 -3.19
C ARG A 250 15.51 -13.15 -2.21
N ILE A 251 14.84 -12.02 -2.37
CA ILE A 251 14.93 -10.89 -1.47
C ILE A 251 13.70 -10.86 -0.58
N ASP A 252 13.89 -11.14 0.68
CA ASP A 252 12.91 -10.86 1.70
C ASP A 252 12.93 -9.38 2.07
N PRO A 253 11.76 -8.74 2.14
CA PRO A 253 11.69 -7.34 2.55
C PRO A 253 12.20 -7.19 3.98
N PRO A 254 12.99 -6.15 4.25
CA PRO A 254 13.47 -5.87 5.60
C PRO A 254 12.31 -5.50 6.53
N ASP A 255 12.56 -5.65 7.85
CA ASP A 255 11.59 -5.21 8.87
C ASP A 255 11.22 -3.73 8.67
N LEU A 256 9.94 -3.46 8.47
CA LEU A 256 9.43 -2.15 8.09
C LEU A 256 9.69 -1.07 9.15
N LEU A 257 9.50 -1.40 10.44
CA LEU A 257 9.75 -0.45 11.52
C LEU A 257 11.23 -0.14 11.68
N ARG A 258 12.12 -1.11 11.41
CA ARG A 258 13.57 -0.85 11.34
C ARG A 258 13.95 0.04 10.18
N VAL A 259 13.32 -0.13 9.01
CA VAL A 259 13.53 0.76 7.85
C VAL A 259 13.13 2.20 8.20
N LEU A 260 11.97 2.39 8.82
CA LEU A 260 11.50 3.71 9.24
C LEU A 260 12.44 4.32 10.28
N GLN A 261 12.87 3.55 11.27
CA GLN A 261 13.83 4.00 12.29
C GLN A 261 15.16 4.42 11.66
N ALA A 262 15.74 3.59 10.77
CA ALA A 262 17.00 3.90 10.11
C ALA A 262 16.92 5.18 9.26
N ARG A 263 15.79 5.41 8.58
CA ARG A 263 15.53 6.64 7.81
C ARG A 263 15.43 7.87 8.72
N LEU A 264 14.72 7.77 9.83
CA LEU A 264 14.62 8.87 10.81
C LEU A 264 15.97 9.19 11.46
N ASP A 265 16.76 8.19 11.81
CA ASP A 265 18.10 8.38 12.38
C ASP A 265 19.05 9.04 11.39
N TYR A 266 18.93 8.71 10.10
CA TYR A 266 19.68 9.38 9.04
C TYR A 266 19.27 10.86 8.91
N ILE A 267 17.96 11.15 8.83
CA ILE A 267 17.46 12.52 8.77
C ILE A 267 17.92 13.34 9.97
N THR A 268 17.94 12.74 11.15
CA THR A 268 18.44 13.39 12.37
C THR A 268 19.89 13.85 12.22
N ARG A 269 20.75 13.00 11.64
CA ARG A 269 22.18 13.34 11.44
C ARG A 269 22.41 14.49 10.44
N ILE A 270 21.57 14.56 9.38
CA ILE A 270 21.72 15.62 8.35
C ILE A 270 21.19 16.96 8.87
N THR A 271 20.25 16.94 9.82
CA THR A 271 19.36 18.08 10.06
C THR A 271 19.61 18.78 11.40
N GLU A 272 20.72 18.55 12.06
CA GLU A 272 20.96 18.96 13.47
C GLU A 272 20.73 20.46 13.81
N GLN A 273 20.54 21.36 12.83
CA GLN A 273 20.50 22.81 13.12
C GLN A 273 19.41 23.66 12.42
N SER A 274 18.42 23.10 11.73
CA SER A 274 17.43 23.94 11.05
C SER A 274 16.11 24.07 11.81
N SER A 275 15.69 25.31 12.10
CA SER A 275 14.34 25.66 12.54
C SER A 275 13.57 26.26 11.37
N ASN A 276 12.35 25.79 11.10
CA ASN A 276 11.47 26.37 10.13
C ASN A 276 10.40 27.21 10.83
N THR A 277 10.27 28.48 10.42
CA THR A 277 9.19 29.36 10.89
C THR A 277 8.04 29.31 9.87
N TYR A 278 6.86 29.00 10.35
CA TYR A 278 5.65 28.89 9.55
C TYR A 278 4.69 30.02 9.91
N ILE A 279 4.01 30.55 8.90
CA ILE A 279 2.96 31.54 9.10
C ILE A 279 1.63 30.82 8.91
N LEU A 280 0.81 30.78 9.96
CA LEU A 280 -0.53 30.22 9.91
C LEU A 280 -1.49 31.17 9.17
N GLU A 281 -2.63 30.67 8.71
CA GLU A 281 -3.64 31.49 7.99
C GLU A 281 -4.13 32.70 8.80
N ASN A 282 -4.07 32.62 10.12
CA ASN A 282 -4.38 33.72 11.02
C ASN A 282 -3.20 34.72 11.24
N GLY A 283 -2.12 34.57 10.48
CA GLY A 283 -0.93 35.43 10.56
C GLY A 283 0.04 35.09 11.71
N MET A 284 -0.25 34.13 12.56
CA MET A 284 0.60 33.74 13.67
C MET A 284 1.85 33.00 13.16
N ARG A 285 3.02 33.36 13.65
CA ARG A 285 4.30 32.71 13.33
C ARG A 285 4.57 31.62 14.36
N VAL A 286 4.67 30.38 13.88
CA VAL A 286 5.01 29.22 14.72
C VAL A 286 6.38 28.71 14.28
N ALA A 287 7.34 28.72 15.19
CA ALA A 287 8.64 28.09 14.97
C ALA A 287 8.56 26.64 15.48
N VAL A 288 8.70 25.68 14.56
CA VAL A 288 8.76 24.26 14.91
C VAL A 288 10.19 23.79 14.69
N LYS A 289 10.80 23.27 15.73
CA LYS A 289 12.11 22.64 15.63
C LYS A 289 11.95 21.30 14.92
N ARG A 290 12.75 21.08 13.92
CA ARG A 290 12.73 19.85 13.12
C ARG A 290 13.02 18.62 13.97
N SER A 291 13.87 18.76 14.99
CA SER A 291 14.13 17.73 15.99
C SER A 291 12.87 17.25 16.74
N GLU A 292 11.96 18.17 17.08
CA GLU A 292 10.70 17.84 17.78
C GLU A 292 9.76 17.00 16.91
N LEU A 293 9.74 17.26 15.59
CA LEU A 293 8.98 16.45 14.63
C LEU A 293 9.58 15.06 14.46
N ILE A 294 10.90 14.96 14.43
CA ILE A 294 11.59 13.66 14.34
C ILE A 294 11.33 12.82 15.59
N GLU A 295 11.38 13.43 16.78
CA GLU A 295 11.02 12.76 18.03
C GLU A 295 9.56 12.28 18.00
N TYR A 296 8.64 13.10 17.53
CA TYR A 296 7.24 12.69 17.34
C TYR A 296 7.12 11.44 16.47
N PHE A 297 7.83 11.37 15.34
CA PHE A 297 7.81 10.19 14.48
C PHE A 297 8.42 8.96 15.17
N LYS A 298 9.49 9.13 15.96
CA LYS A 298 10.08 8.05 16.74
C LYS A 298 9.09 7.51 17.77
N TYR A 299 8.34 8.38 18.46
CA TYR A 299 7.30 7.95 19.40
C TYR A 299 6.18 7.17 18.72
N ILE A 300 5.75 7.56 17.52
CA ILE A 300 4.76 6.78 16.76
C ILE A 300 5.31 5.38 16.47
N ILE A 301 6.56 5.23 16.01
CA ILE A 301 7.18 3.93 15.75
C ILE A 301 7.21 3.07 17.02
N VAL A 302 7.60 3.66 18.15
CA VAL A 302 7.64 2.96 19.44
C VAL A 302 6.23 2.51 19.84
N ALA A 303 5.23 3.38 19.70
CA ALA A 303 3.84 3.08 20.03
C ALA A 303 3.27 1.94 19.15
N ILE A 304 3.53 1.97 17.82
CA ILE A 304 3.15 0.88 16.92
C ILE A 304 3.80 -0.44 17.35
N ARG A 305 5.09 -0.41 17.72
CA ARG A 305 5.83 -1.62 18.13
C ARG A 305 5.31 -2.23 19.43
N LYS A 306 4.87 -1.41 20.37
CA LYS A 306 4.39 -1.85 21.67
C LYS A 306 3.00 -2.49 21.63
N ASP A 307 2.14 -2.01 20.78
CA ASP A 307 0.80 -2.58 20.61
C ASP A 307 0.82 -3.69 19.54
N ARG A 308 0.69 -4.93 19.99
CA ARG A 308 0.72 -6.10 19.11
C ARG A 308 -0.39 -6.10 18.05
N TRP A 309 -1.57 -5.58 18.39
CA TRP A 309 -2.68 -5.49 17.45
C TRP A 309 -2.39 -4.46 16.36
N VAL A 310 -1.97 -3.27 16.74
CA VAL A 310 -1.60 -2.19 15.82
C VAL A 310 -0.42 -2.60 14.93
N ALA A 311 0.62 -3.20 15.50
CA ALA A 311 1.74 -3.73 14.72
C ALA A 311 1.27 -4.75 13.68
N ASN A 312 0.39 -5.68 14.08
CA ASN A 312 -0.15 -6.69 13.16
C ASN A 312 -0.95 -6.05 12.02
N LEU A 313 -1.83 -5.08 12.31
CA LEU A 313 -2.55 -4.32 11.28
C LEU A 313 -1.58 -3.64 10.31
N PHE A 314 -0.58 -2.95 10.84
CA PHE A 314 0.41 -2.22 10.06
C PHE A 314 1.21 -3.12 9.11
N TYR A 315 1.76 -4.23 9.63
CA TYR A 315 2.54 -5.17 8.82
C TYR A 315 1.68 -5.89 7.77
N ARG A 316 0.47 -6.29 8.12
CA ARG A 316 -0.41 -7.00 7.20
C ARG A 316 -0.99 -6.11 6.11
N LEU A 317 -1.31 -4.86 6.39
CA LEU A 317 -1.70 -3.87 5.37
C LEU A 317 -0.53 -3.51 4.45
N ALA A 318 0.68 -3.44 4.99
CA ALA A 318 1.86 -3.20 4.18
C ALA A 318 2.18 -4.36 3.23
N ASP A 319 1.76 -5.58 3.56
CA ASP A 319 1.93 -6.81 2.74
C ASP A 319 3.37 -7.00 2.26
N LYS A 320 4.33 -6.88 3.17
CA LYS A 320 5.76 -6.93 2.83
C LYS A 320 6.21 -5.87 1.80
N ASN A 321 5.38 -4.89 1.50
CA ASN A 321 5.68 -3.79 0.60
C ASN A 321 6.14 -2.56 1.40
N THR A 322 7.45 -2.30 1.37
CA THR A 322 8.05 -1.18 2.11
C THR A 322 7.48 0.18 1.69
N ARG A 323 7.12 0.38 0.42
CA ARG A 323 6.51 1.64 -0.06
C ARG A 323 5.14 1.85 0.56
N ASN A 324 4.32 0.79 0.56
CA ASN A 324 3.00 0.83 1.16
C ASN A 324 3.08 1.10 2.67
N GLY A 325 3.99 0.41 3.36
CA GLY A 325 4.23 0.65 4.78
C GLY A 325 4.68 2.08 5.09
N ILE A 326 5.56 2.67 4.27
CA ILE A 326 5.94 4.08 4.41
C ILE A 326 4.74 5.00 4.19
N GLN A 327 3.86 4.71 3.21
CA GLN A 327 2.66 5.49 2.96
C GLN A 327 1.68 5.42 4.13
N ILE A 328 1.45 4.23 4.70
CA ILE A 328 0.61 4.06 5.90
C ILE A 328 1.21 4.84 7.08
N PHE A 329 2.52 4.80 7.28
CA PHE A 329 3.20 5.59 8.31
C PHE A 329 3.01 7.10 8.09
N GLU A 330 3.02 7.55 6.84
CA GLU A 330 2.69 8.93 6.48
C GLU A 330 1.27 9.30 6.90
N ASP A 331 0.31 8.43 6.62
CA ASP A 331 -1.07 8.65 7.02
C ASP A 331 -1.18 8.83 8.55
N PHE A 332 -0.43 8.06 9.34
CA PHE A 332 -0.35 8.27 10.79
C PHE A 332 0.22 9.63 11.17
N CYS A 333 1.31 10.03 10.54
CA CYS A 333 1.99 11.30 10.86
C CYS A 333 1.15 12.54 10.50
N LYS A 334 0.37 12.46 9.42
CA LYS A 334 -0.46 13.58 8.92
C LYS A 334 -1.86 13.63 9.53
N SER A 335 -2.34 12.55 10.11
CA SER A 335 -3.72 12.42 10.54
C SER A 335 -4.09 13.38 11.67
N GLY A 336 -5.25 14.05 11.54
CA GLY A 336 -5.88 14.84 12.59
C GLY A 336 -6.50 14.01 13.72
N HIS A 337 -6.63 12.68 13.56
CA HIS A 337 -7.17 11.78 14.59
C HIS A 337 -6.17 11.53 15.74
N MET A 338 -4.88 11.83 15.55
CA MET A 338 -3.91 11.90 16.64
C MET A 338 -4.07 13.23 17.37
N LYS A 339 -4.67 13.21 18.57
CA LYS A 339 -4.94 14.42 19.35
C LYS A 339 -3.67 14.96 20.01
N GLU A 340 -3.61 16.27 20.23
CA GLU A 340 -2.47 16.94 20.86
C GLU A 340 -2.12 16.36 22.24
N LYS A 341 -3.12 15.99 23.03
CA LYS A 341 -2.94 15.32 24.32
C LYS A 341 -2.21 13.97 24.24
N ASP A 342 -2.44 13.22 23.15
CA ASP A 342 -1.77 11.93 22.94
C ASP A 342 -0.27 12.15 22.62
N ILE A 343 0.03 13.22 21.89
CA ILE A 343 1.41 13.62 21.58
C ILE A 343 2.13 14.11 22.83
N LEU A 344 1.46 14.90 23.67
CA LEU A 344 2.01 15.37 24.95
C LEU A 344 2.26 14.19 25.90
N ALA A 345 1.32 13.25 25.98
CA ALA A 345 1.50 12.03 26.77
C ALA A 345 2.72 11.23 26.31
N MET A 346 2.93 11.07 25.00
CA MET A 346 4.13 10.43 24.45
C MET A 346 5.41 11.16 24.84
N ARG A 347 5.40 12.49 24.82
CA ARG A 347 6.57 13.31 25.20
C ARG A 347 6.92 13.19 26.68
N VAL A 348 5.91 13.11 27.54
CA VAL A 348 6.09 13.01 29.00
C VAL A 348 6.49 11.59 29.43
N LEU A 349 5.84 10.58 28.85
CA LEU A 349 6.01 9.17 29.23
C LEU A 349 7.14 8.48 28.43
N GLY A 350 7.62 9.10 27.36
CA GLY A 350 8.68 8.54 26.52
C GLY A 350 8.36 7.14 26.03
N ASP A 351 9.24 6.21 26.31
CA ASP A 351 9.08 4.80 25.90
C ASP A 351 7.91 4.08 26.59
N ASP A 352 7.33 4.63 27.67
CA ASP A 352 6.16 4.06 28.33
C ASP A 352 4.82 4.56 27.78
N ALA A 353 4.87 5.50 26.83
CA ALA A 353 3.66 6.00 26.17
C ALA A 353 2.95 4.91 25.38
N GLN A 354 1.64 4.84 25.58
CA GLN A 354 0.76 3.99 24.78
C GLN A 354 -0.28 4.85 24.07
N ILE A 355 -0.42 4.65 22.76
CA ILE A 355 -1.51 5.24 22.01
C ILE A 355 -2.66 4.23 21.98
N PRO A 356 -3.88 4.63 22.37
CA PRO A 356 -5.01 3.72 22.30
C PRO A 356 -5.22 3.15 20.90
N ALA A 357 -5.44 1.83 20.77
CA ALA A 357 -5.57 1.14 19.49
C ALA A 357 -6.64 1.77 18.58
N TYR A 358 -7.77 2.22 19.13
CA TYR A 358 -8.84 2.87 18.35
C TYR A 358 -8.37 4.15 17.62
N ARG A 359 -7.32 4.83 18.11
CA ARG A 359 -6.74 5.99 17.42
C ARG A 359 -6.04 5.56 16.13
N PHE A 360 -5.28 4.49 16.22
CA PHE A 360 -4.64 3.90 15.04
C PHE A 360 -5.68 3.38 14.04
N GLU A 361 -6.73 2.72 14.52
CA GLU A 361 -7.84 2.26 13.68
C GLU A 361 -8.50 3.45 12.96
N ASN A 362 -8.79 4.55 13.66
CA ASN A 362 -9.35 5.75 13.04
C ASN A 362 -8.43 6.37 11.98
N VAL A 363 -7.12 6.38 12.20
CA VAL A 363 -6.16 6.82 11.18
C VAL A 363 -6.20 5.90 9.96
N LEU A 364 -6.18 4.59 10.17
CA LEU A 364 -6.21 3.61 9.07
C LEU A 364 -7.52 3.67 8.27
N LEU A 365 -8.65 3.93 8.95
CA LEU A 365 -9.98 4.01 8.34
C LEU A 365 -10.24 5.34 7.66
N ARG A 366 -9.86 6.47 8.28
CA ARG A 366 -10.25 7.82 7.82
C ARG A 366 -9.08 8.66 7.29
N LYS A 367 -7.83 8.23 7.53
CA LYS A 367 -6.62 9.02 7.22
C LYS A 367 -6.68 10.40 7.86
N ASN A 368 -6.86 11.46 7.07
CA ASN A 368 -7.02 12.84 7.55
C ASN A 368 -8.46 13.37 7.35
N ARG A 369 -9.44 12.51 7.13
CA ARG A 369 -10.83 12.89 6.86
C ARG A 369 -11.68 12.79 8.10
N ARG A 370 -12.74 13.60 8.15
CA ARG A 370 -13.77 13.50 9.19
C ARG A 370 -14.60 12.24 9.03
N PHE A 371 -14.98 11.91 7.79
CA PHE A 371 -15.80 10.77 7.45
C PHE A 371 -14.98 9.71 6.71
N TYR A 372 -15.41 8.49 6.84
CA TYR A 372 -14.84 7.37 6.11
C TYR A 372 -15.19 7.46 4.62
N ASN A 373 -14.23 7.02 3.81
CA ASN A 373 -14.39 6.83 2.37
C ASN A 373 -13.60 5.57 1.99
N GLY A 374 -14.29 4.51 1.61
CA GLY A 374 -13.71 3.21 1.32
C GLY A 374 -12.69 3.22 0.18
N ASP A 375 -12.85 4.12 -0.81
CA ASP A 375 -11.92 4.22 -1.94
C ASP A 375 -10.57 4.83 -1.57
N GLU A 376 -10.54 5.69 -0.57
CA GLU A 376 -9.31 6.37 -0.15
C GLU A 376 -8.70 5.84 1.14
N SER A 377 -9.46 5.02 1.87
CA SER A 377 -9.04 4.38 3.11
C SER A 377 -7.94 3.32 2.89
N ASN A 378 -7.21 2.99 3.96
CA ASN A 378 -6.36 1.82 3.99
C ASN A 378 -7.18 0.51 4.13
N PHE A 379 -8.40 0.61 4.60
CA PHE A 379 -9.40 -0.46 4.62
C PHE A 379 -10.53 -0.13 3.66
N VAL A 380 -10.73 -0.95 2.67
CA VAL A 380 -11.81 -0.85 1.68
C VAL A 380 -13.15 -1.17 2.32
N ASN A 381 -14.22 -0.50 1.93
CA ASN A 381 -15.57 -0.89 2.30
C ASN A 381 -15.98 -2.16 1.53
N LEU A 382 -16.09 -3.28 2.26
CA LEU A 382 -16.51 -4.56 1.68
C LEU A 382 -18.01 -4.63 1.37
N PHE A 383 -18.81 -3.68 1.85
CA PHE A 383 -20.23 -3.59 1.63
C PHE A 383 -20.64 -2.44 0.70
N ALA A 384 -19.66 -1.81 0.05
CA ALA A 384 -19.95 -0.80 -0.96
C ALA A 384 -20.50 -1.44 -2.24
N SER A 385 -21.47 -0.78 -2.84
CA SER A 385 -22.06 -1.10 -4.13
C SER A 385 -22.10 0.14 -5.02
N ASP A 386 -22.29 -0.03 -6.32
CA ASP A 386 -22.41 1.08 -7.26
C ASP A 386 -23.85 1.57 -7.33
N TYR A 387 -24.06 2.88 -7.17
CA TYR A 387 -25.39 3.50 -7.27
C TYR A 387 -25.97 3.48 -8.69
N ASN A 388 -25.13 3.23 -9.69
CA ASN A 388 -25.57 3.09 -11.09
C ASN A 388 -26.09 1.67 -11.42
N ASP A 389 -25.89 0.71 -10.49
CA ASP A 389 -26.43 -0.64 -10.69
C ASP A 389 -27.96 -0.63 -10.50
N ASP A 390 -28.68 -1.32 -11.40
CA ASP A 390 -30.15 -1.49 -11.27
C ASP A 390 -30.51 -2.17 -9.94
N PHE A 391 -29.63 -3.02 -9.46
CA PHE A 391 -29.74 -3.71 -8.18
C PHE A 391 -28.41 -3.69 -7.43
N PRO A 392 -28.14 -2.65 -6.62
CA PRO A 392 -26.90 -2.55 -5.85
C PRO A 392 -26.76 -3.71 -4.86
N ASP A 393 -25.69 -4.50 -5.02
CA ASP A 393 -25.42 -5.67 -4.17
C ASP A 393 -24.26 -5.40 -3.22
N PRO A 394 -24.50 -5.32 -1.90
CA PRO A 394 -23.46 -4.98 -0.93
C PRO A 394 -22.57 -6.16 -0.53
N PHE A 395 -22.76 -7.37 -1.07
CA PHE A 395 -22.05 -8.56 -0.60
C PHE A 395 -20.93 -9.02 -1.52
N VAL A 396 -20.92 -8.61 -2.79
CA VAL A 396 -20.04 -9.17 -3.82
C VAL A 396 -18.56 -9.13 -3.42
N ARG A 397 -18.07 -8.00 -2.88
CA ARG A 397 -16.68 -7.85 -2.44
C ARG A 397 -16.33 -8.80 -1.29
N ALA A 398 -17.21 -8.87 -0.29
CA ALA A 398 -17.02 -9.72 0.88
C ALA A 398 -17.04 -11.20 0.49
N ASP A 399 -17.99 -11.60 -0.35
CA ASP A 399 -18.16 -12.99 -0.78
C ASP A 399 -17.03 -13.44 -1.74
N ILE A 400 -16.50 -12.58 -2.61
CA ILE A 400 -15.29 -12.84 -3.38
C ILE A 400 -14.11 -13.17 -2.45
N LEU A 401 -13.85 -12.29 -1.49
CA LEU A 401 -12.72 -12.51 -0.57
C LEU A 401 -12.93 -13.75 0.31
N ASN A 402 -14.16 -14.01 0.76
CA ASN A 402 -14.46 -15.17 1.58
C ASN A 402 -14.26 -16.48 0.80
N TRP A 403 -14.70 -16.54 -0.45
CA TRP A 403 -14.47 -17.72 -1.29
C TRP A 403 -12.96 -17.97 -1.48
N LEU A 404 -12.21 -16.94 -1.85
CA LEU A 404 -10.76 -17.02 -2.04
C LEU A 404 -10.02 -17.40 -0.73
N TYR A 405 -10.53 -16.93 0.41
CA TYR A 405 -9.97 -17.28 1.72
C TYR A 405 -10.15 -18.77 2.04
N GLN A 406 -11.30 -19.34 1.73
CA GLN A 406 -11.57 -20.77 1.98
C GLN A 406 -10.72 -21.67 1.10
N VAL A 407 -10.47 -21.31 -0.15
CA VAL A 407 -9.66 -22.10 -1.08
C VAL A 407 -8.15 -21.85 -0.94
N GLN A 408 -7.69 -20.93 -0.12
CA GLN A 408 -6.28 -20.51 -0.03
C GLN A 408 -5.29 -21.64 0.28
N ALA A 409 -5.74 -22.70 0.98
CA ALA A 409 -4.92 -23.87 1.32
C ALA A 409 -5.03 -25.01 0.30
N LEU A 410 -6.01 -24.96 -0.61
CA LEU A 410 -6.26 -25.97 -1.61
C LEU A 410 -5.35 -25.75 -2.83
N SER A 411 -4.99 -26.85 -3.51
CA SER A 411 -4.26 -26.75 -4.77
C SER A 411 -5.21 -26.44 -5.91
N GLY A 412 -4.91 -25.37 -6.65
CA GLY A 412 -5.67 -24.98 -7.84
C GLY A 412 -5.29 -25.79 -9.09
N PRO A 413 -5.79 -25.38 -10.26
CA PRO A 413 -5.59 -26.10 -11.53
C PRO A 413 -4.12 -26.25 -11.94
N THR A 414 -3.26 -25.29 -11.56
CA THR A 414 -1.81 -25.33 -11.82
C THR A 414 -1.00 -26.14 -10.79
N GLY A 415 -1.65 -26.66 -9.74
CA GLY A 415 -0.99 -27.29 -8.61
C GLY A 415 -0.54 -26.33 -7.51
N ASP A 416 -0.59 -25.03 -7.75
CA ASP A 416 -0.24 -24.02 -6.76
C ASP A 416 -1.38 -23.78 -5.78
N LYS A 417 -1.03 -23.53 -4.50
CA LYS A 417 -2.00 -23.32 -3.44
C LYS A 417 -2.70 -21.96 -3.58
N GLY A 418 -4.02 -22.00 -3.50
CA GLY A 418 -4.89 -20.82 -3.46
C GLY A 418 -5.05 -20.09 -4.79
N LEU A 419 -4.46 -20.57 -5.90
CA LEU A 419 -4.60 -20.02 -7.24
C LEU A 419 -5.72 -20.75 -7.99
N PHE A 420 -6.83 -20.06 -8.24
CA PHE A 420 -8.02 -20.61 -8.90
C PHE A 420 -8.45 -19.73 -10.06
N GLN A 421 -9.15 -20.34 -11.03
CA GLN A 421 -9.68 -19.60 -12.19
C GLN A 421 -10.83 -18.69 -11.78
N VAL A 422 -10.89 -17.53 -12.41
CA VAL A 422 -11.99 -16.56 -12.23
C VAL A 422 -13.33 -17.20 -12.58
N SER A 423 -13.39 -18.08 -13.59
CA SER A 423 -14.60 -18.82 -13.97
C SER A 423 -15.14 -19.73 -12.86
N GLU A 424 -14.28 -20.33 -12.02
CA GLU A 424 -14.72 -21.15 -10.88
C GLU A 424 -15.31 -20.27 -9.77
N LEU A 425 -14.62 -19.18 -9.44
CA LEU A 425 -15.10 -18.18 -8.50
C LEU A 425 -16.48 -17.64 -8.95
N ALA A 426 -16.56 -17.19 -10.20
CA ALA A 426 -17.80 -16.60 -10.74
C ALA A 426 -18.98 -17.57 -10.67
N ARG A 427 -18.79 -18.82 -11.07
CA ARG A 427 -19.83 -19.86 -10.96
C ARG A 427 -20.31 -20.05 -9.52
N SER A 428 -19.39 -20.11 -8.58
CA SER A 428 -19.74 -20.27 -7.17
C SER A 428 -20.56 -19.09 -6.63
N LEU A 429 -20.22 -17.86 -7.03
CA LEU A 429 -20.92 -16.66 -6.59
C LEU A 429 -22.30 -16.48 -7.25
N GLN A 430 -22.45 -16.88 -8.52
CA GLN A 430 -23.74 -16.83 -9.21
C GLN A 430 -24.82 -17.69 -8.53
N VAL A 431 -24.44 -18.78 -7.85
CA VAL A 431 -25.38 -19.60 -7.07
C VAL A 431 -26.05 -18.80 -5.97
N TYR A 432 -25.37 -17.80 -5.42
CA TYR A 432 -25.89 -16.91 -4.39
C TYR A 432 -26.70 -15.72 -4.96
N GLY A 433 -26.86 -15.65 -6.28
CA GLY A 433 -27.63 -14.60 -6.94
C GLY A 433 -26.81 -13.38 -7.42
N HIS A 434 -25.49 -13.40 -7.27
CA HIS A 434 -24.65 -12.30 -7.73
C HIS A 434 -24.56 -12.22 -9.25
N SER A 435 -24.66 -11.00 -9.79
CA SER A 435 -24.54 -10.76 -11.24
C SER A 435 -23.09 -10.95 -11.73
N LEU A 436 -22.92 -11.66 -12.85
CA LEU A 436 -21.61 -11.91 -13.44
C LEU A 436 -20.84 -10.61 -13.73
N ALA A 437 -21.50 -9.61 -14.30
CA ALA A 437 -20.87 -8.33 -14.61
C ALA A 437 -20.35 -7.61 -13.34
N VAL A 438 -21.12 -7.68 -12.24
CA VAL A 438 -20.73 -7.10 -10.95
C VAL A 438 -19.56 -7.87 -10.34
N ILE A 439 -19.56 -9.21 -10.42
CA ILE A 439 -18.45 -10.03 -9.94
C ILE A 439 -17.12 -9.62 -10.61
N TYR A 440 -17.08 -9.52 -11.94
CA TYR A 440 -15.86 -9.11 -12.66
C TYR A 440 -15.43 -7.69 -12.32
N ARG A 441 -16.37 -6.75 -12.23
CA ARG A 441 -16.08 -5.36 -11.86
C ARG A 441 -15.47 -5.27 -10.47
N GLU A 442 -16.09 -5.92 -9.48
CA GLU A 442 -15.63 -5.88 -8.10
C GLU A 442 -14.33 -6.69 -7.90
N LEU A 443 -14.15 -7.79 -8.62
CA LEU A 443 -12.88 -8.52 -8.64
C LEU A 443 -11.74 -7.65 -9.18
N ALA A 444 -11.97 -6.92 -10.28
CA ALA A 444 -11.01 -5.97 -10.83
C ALA A 444 -10.71 -4.81 -9.85
N TYR A 445 -11.72 -4.33 -9.12
CA TYR A 445 -11.55 -3.35 -8.07
C TYR A 445 -10.67 -3.89 -6.93
N LEU A 446 -10.95 -5.08 -6.41
CA LEU A 446 -10.18 -5.71 -5.34
C LEU A 446 -8.73 -5.99 -5.75
N ALA A 447 -8.50 -6.37 -7.02
CA ALA A 447 -7.16 -6.54 -7.56
C ALA A 447 -6.39 -5.21 -7.60
N ARG A 448 -7.01 -4.11 -8.05
CA ARG A 448 -6.40 -2.77 -8.02
C ARG A 448 -6.07 -2.31 -6.59
N LYS A 449 -6.88 -2.69 -5.61
CA LYS A 449 -6.66 -2.41 -4.18
C LYS A 449 -5.69 -3.38 -3.50
N ASN A 450 -5.11 -4.30 -4.25
CA ASN A 450 -4.19 -5.33 -3.74
C ASN A 450 -4.79 -6.26 -2.67
N LEU A 451 -6.11 -6.46 -2.70
CA LEU A 451 -6.80 -7.43 -1.83
C LEU A 451 -6.88 -8.81 -2.47
N VAL A 452 -6.81 -8.84 -3.79
CA VAL A 452 -6.71 -10.05 -4.62
C VAL A 452 -5.49 -9.92 -5.51
N LEU A 453 -4.70 -10.96 -5.60
CA LEU A 453 -3.65 -11.09 -6.61
C LEU A 453 -4.28 -11.71 -7.85
N CYS A 454 -4.13 -11.06 -9.00
CA CYS A 454 -4.44 -11.62 -10.30
C CYS A 454 -3.13 -11.90 -11.04
N GLU A 455 -3.03 -13.06 -11.65
CA GLU A 455 -1.86 -13.45 -12.45
C GLU A 455 -1.65 -12.46 -13.61
N ASN A 456 -2.73 -12.13 -14.29
CA ASN A 456 -2.72 -11.11 -15.34
C ASN A 456 -2.89 -9.72 -14.69
N SER A 457 -1.81 -8.94 -14.67
CA SER A 457 -1.87 -7.57 -14.15
C SER A 457 -2.51 -6.58 -15.11
N ALA A 458 -2.77 -7.00 -16.37
CA ALA A 458 -3.47 -6.19 -17.35
C ALA A 458 -4.99 -6.30 -17.16
N MET A 459 -5.69 -5.19 -17.22
CA MET A 459 -7.15 -5.16 -17.23
C MET A 459 -7.65 -5.16 -18.69
N PRO A 460 -8.77 -5.79 -19.01
CA PRO A 460 -9.74 -6.46 -18.12
C PRO A 460 -9.28 -7.86 -17.63
N ILE A 461 -9.89 -8.32 -16.54
CA ILE A 461 -9.72 -9.68 -16.03
C ILE A 461 -10.55 -10.63 -16.90
N GLU A 462 -9.95 -11.76 -17.29
CA GLU A 462 -10.57 -12.77 -18.13
C GLU A 462 -10.98 -14.02 -17.33
N GLU A 463 -11.86 -14.85 -17.89
CA GLU A 463 -12.36 -16.08 -17.24
C GLU A 463 -11.27 -17.08 -16.87
N GLY A 464 -10.22 -17.17 -17.70
CA GLY A 464 -9.10 -18.06 -17.53
C GLY A 464 -8.02 -17.56 -16.58
N ASP A 465 -8.07 -16.30 -16.16
CA ASP A 465 -7.07 -15.72 -15.26
C ASP A 465 -7.09 -16.42 -13.90
N LEU A 466 -5.91 -16.55 -13.31
CA LEU A 466 -5.76 -17.13 -11.98
C LEU A 466 -5.73 -16.02 -10.92
N VAL A 467 -6.52 -16.24 -9.87
CA VAL A 467 -6.64 -15.28 -8.76
C VAL A 467 -6.45 -15.96 -7.42
N LYS A 468 -5.92 -15.22 -6.45
CA LYS A 468 -5.82 -15.63 -5.05
C LYS A 468 -5.96 -14.45 -4.10
N ILE A 469 -6.36 -14.75 -2.85
CA ILE A 469 -6.41 -13.74 -1.79
C ILE A 469 -5.00 -13.30 -1.38
N THR A 470 -4.85 -12.02 -1.07
CA THR A 470 -3.64 -11.44 -0.49
C THR A 470 -3.71 -11.40 1.04
N ILE A 471 -2.60 -11.07 1.72
CA ILE A 471 -2.60 -10.84 3.17
C ILE A 471 -3.53 -9.68 3.56
N PRO A 472 -3.53 -8.51 2.87
CA PRO A 472 -4.52 -7.47 3.08
C PRO A 472 -5.97 -7.93 2.86
N GLY A 473 -6.23 -8.75 1.83
CA GLY A 473 -7.57 -9.29 1.58
C GLY A 473 -8.08 -10.14 2.75
N ALA A 474 -7.26 -11.06 3.24
CA ALA A 474 -7.58 -11.88 4.41
C ALA A 474 -7.73 -11.03 5.70
N LEU A 475 -6.98 -9.94 5.81
CA LEU A 475 -7.13 -8.99 6.92
C LEU A 475 -8.48 -8.28 6.87
N HIS A 476 -8.95 -7.87 5.68
CA HIS A 476 -10.26 -7.22 5.53
C HIS A 476 -11.40 -8.13 5.99
N LEU A 477 -11.34 -9.43 5.71
CA LEU A 477 -12.32 -10.38 6.26
C LEU A 477 -12.29 -10.45 7.78
N GLN A 478 -11.11 -10.38 8.40
CA GLN A 478 -11.01 -10.35 9.87
C GLN A 478 -11.59 -9.06 10.46
N MET A 479 -11.52 -7.94 9.71
CA MET A 479 -12.11 -6.67 10.12
C MET A 479 -13.65 -6.70 10.16
N LEU A 480 -14.32 -7.70 9.58
CA LEU A 480 -15.76 -7.89 9.73
C LEU A 480 -16.19 -8.15 11.19
N ARG A 481 -15.25 -8.45 12.09
CA ARG A 481 -15.49 -8.54 13.55
C ARG A 481 -15.02 -7.29 14.31
N ASN A 482 -14.53 -6.26 13.60
CA ASN A 482 -14.08 -5.02 14.23
C ASN A 482 -15.17 -3.95 14.18
N VAL A 483 -15.64 -3.53 15.35
CA VAL A 483 -16.78 -2.60 15.49
C VAL A 483 -16.48 -1.23 14.89
N SER A 484 -15.23 -0.74 15.00
CA SER A 484 -14.81 0.53 14.40
C SER A 484 -14.86 0.47 12.86
N TYR A 485 -14.47 -0.66 12.26
CA TYR A 485 -14.56 -0.88 10.83
C TYR A 485 -15.99 -0.96 10.34
N LEU A 486 -16.84 -1.73 11.02
CA LEU A 486 -18.26 -1.84 10.67
C LEU A 486 -18.97 -0.49 10.77
N SER A 487 -18.69 0.28 11.82
CA SER A 487 -19.20 1.66 11.94
C SER A 487 -18.72 2.57 10.80
N ALA A 488 -17.47 2.45 10.39
CA ALA A 488 -16.94 3.20 9.26
C ALA A 488 -17.62 2.79 7.94
N CYS A 489 -17.79 1.49 7.70
CA CYS A 489 -18.53 1.01 6.53
C CYS A 489 -19.96 1.56 6.48
N ALA A 490 -20.63 1.72 7.63
CA ALA A 490 -21.96 2.32 7.69
C ALA A 490 -22.02 3.77 7.17
N GLU A 491 -20.89 4.51 7.20
CA GLU A 491 -20.79 5.88 6.67
C GLU A 491 -20.81 5.94 5.13
N ASP A 492 -20.39 4.84 4.46
CA ASP A 492 -20.09 4.79 3.03
C ASP A 492 -20.88 3.68 2.28
N THR A 493 -21.78 3.00 2.97
CA THR A 493 -22.64 1.97 2.37
C THR A 493 -23.94 2.59 1.84
N LEU A 494 -24.37 2.16 0.67
CA LEU A 494 -25.66 2.53 0.10
C LEU A 494 -26.77 1.71 0.75
N PHE A 495 -27.69 2.37 1.43
CA PHE A 495 -28.83 1.75 2.08
C PHE A 495 -30.06 1.86 1.20
N LYS A 496 -30.72 0.72 0.94
CA LYS A 496 -32.05 0.68 0.33
C LYS A 496 -33.12 1.11 1.31
N ASN A 497 -32.91 0.87 2.61
CA ASN A 497 -33.78 1.29 3.69
C ASN A 497 -33.48 2.74 4.11
N THR A 498 -34.40 3.66 3.81
CA THR A 498 -34.26 5.09 4.09
C THR A 498 -34.26 5.41 5.59
N GLU A 499 -34.91 4.59 6.42
CA GLU A 499 -34.92 4.79 7.87
C GLU A 499 -33.56 4.52 8.48
N VAL A 500 -32.91 3.41 8.10
CA VAL A 500 -31.55 3.08 8.54
C VAL A 500 -30.56 4.17 8.09
N MET A 501 -30.64 4.57 6.82
CA MET A 501 -29.83 5.66 6.28
C MET A 501 -30.01 6.95 7.09
N THR A 502 -31.27 7.32 7.39
CA THR A 502 -31.58 8.55 8.13
C THR A 502 -31.04 8.51 9.55
N ARG A 503 -31.18 7.37 10.26
CA ARG A 503 -30.62 7.21 11.62
C ARG A 503 -29.10 7.37 11.63
N ILE A 504 -28.40 6.71 10.73
CA ILE A 504 -26.93 6.81 10.62
C ILE A 504 -26.50 8.25 10.26
N SER A 505 -27.15 8.84 9.24
CA SER A 505 -26.86 10.21 8.78
C SER A 505 -27.05 11.25 9.89
N ASN A 506 -28.13 11.16 10.66
CA ASN A 506 -28.40 12.07 11.77
C ASN A 506 -27.33 11.97 12.86
N ARG A 507 -26.89 10.76 13.21
CA ARG A 507 -25.79 10.58 14.16
C ARG A 507 -24.50 11.22 13.68
N LEU A 508 -24.15 11.07 12.40
CA LEU A 508 -22.93 11.61 11.80
C LEU A 508 -22.97 13.14 11.64
N LYS A 509 -24.15 13.72 11.43
CA LYS A 509 -24.31 15.15 11.23
C LYS A 509 -23.96 15.97 12.47
N PHE A 510 -24.35 15.49 13.64
CA PHE A 510 -24.30 16.25 14.90
C PHE A 510 -23.19 15.80 15.86
N HIS A 511 -22.53 14.67 15.61
CA HIS A 511 -21.61 14.05 16.57
C HIS A 511 -20.24 13.74 15.99
N GLU A 512 -19.26 13.57 16.89
CA GLU A 512 -17.96 13.00 16.50
C GLU A 512 -18.17 11.53 16.14
N SER A 513 -17.75 11.15 14.93
CA SER A 513 -17.87 9.79 14.38
C SER A 513 -17.07 8.74 15.19
N ASP A 514 -16.22 9.18 16.13
CA ASP A 514 -15.43 8.35 17.02
C ASP A 514 -16.04 8.20 18.43
N SER A 515 -17.23 8.75 18.67
CA SER A 515 -17.97 8.50 19.92
C SER A 515 -18.32 7.02 20.03
N LYS A 516 -17.98 6.37 21.16
CA LYS A 516 -18.27 4.95 21.39
C LYS A 516 -19.73 4.60 21.14
N LEU A 517 -20.66 5.47 21.54
CA LEU A 517 -22.09 5.25 21.35
C LEU A 517 -22.47 5.27 19.86
N VAL A 518 -21.97 6.25 19.10
CA VAL A 518 -22.22 6.36 17.66
C VAL A 518 -21.61 5.16 16.92
N VAL A 519 -20.38 4.79 17.27
CA VAL A 519 -19.69 3.63 16.70
C VAL A 519 -20.50 2.34 16.91
N ALA A 520 -20.98 2.09 18.14
CA ALA A 520 -21.77 0.90 18.44
C ALA A 520 -23.07 0.84 17.65
N LEU A 521 -23.82 1.94 17.64
CA LEU A 521 -25.14 2.00 17.01
C LEU A 521 -25.05 1.94 15.49
N ASN A 522 -24.05 2.60 14.87
CA ASN A 522 -23.86 2.54 13.43
C ASN A 522 -23.44 1.13 12.98
N ALA A 523 -22.52 0.49 13.72
CA ALA A 523 -22.13 -0.89 13.45
C ALA A 523 -23.30 -1.86 13.57
N ARG A 524 -24.11 -1.73 14.64
CA ARG A 524 -25.32 -2.56 14.86
C ARG A 524 -26.34 -2.38 13.74
N ASP A 525 -26.65 -1.13 13.38
CA ASP A 525 -27.61 -0.83 12.31
C ASP A 525 -27.15 -1.37 10.95
N LEU A 526 -25.85 -1.23 10.63
CA LEU A 526 -25.30 -1.80 9.39
C LEU A 526 -25.46 -3.32 9.36
N VAL A 527 -25.00 -4.02 10.41
CA VAL A 527 -25.01 -5.48 10.42
C VAL A 527 -26.44 -6.02 10.37
N ASN A 528 -27.37 -5.45 11.13
CA ASN A 528 -28.77 -5.83 11.08
C ASN A 528 -29.38 -5.60 9.69
N TYR A 529 -29.12 -4.44 9.08
CA TYR A 529 -29.55 -4.14 7.71
C TYR A 529 -29.03 -5.17 6.72
N LEU A 530 -27.75 -5.53 6.80
CA LEU A 530 -27.15 -6.51 5.88
C LEU A 530 -27.73 -7.91 6.07
N ILE A 531 -28.01 -8.33 7.31
CA ILE A 531 -28.67 -9.62 7.60
C ILE A 531 -30.08 -9.65 6.99
N GLU A 532 -30.85 -8.58 7.18
CA GLU A 532 -32.20 -8.44 6.61
C GLU A 532 -32.14 -8.42 5.08
N TYR A 533 -31.23 -7.60 4.51
CA TYR A 533 -31.03 -7.50 3.07
C TYR A 533 -30.74 -8.86 2.43
N ARG A 534 -29.84 -9.64 3.04
CA ARG A 534 -29.49 -10.99 2.53
C ARG A 534 -30.72 -11.91 2.54
N LYS A 535 -31.51 -11.90 3.58
CA LYS A 535 -32.74 -12.72 3.67
C LYS A 535 -33.78 -12.35 2.62
N GLU A 536 -33.88 -11.06 2.30
CA GLU A 536 -34.91 -10.54 1.40
C GLU A 536 -34.52 -10.65 -0.08
N TYR A 537 -33.26 -10.36 -0.41
CA TYR A 537 -32.84 -10.14 -1.80
C TYR A 537 -31.87 -11.18 -2.35
N LEU A 538 -31.18 -11.95 -1.52
CA LEU A 538 -30.23 -12.94 -1.99
C LEU A 538 -30.75 -14.36 -1.74
N THR A 539 -30.35 -15.29 -2.62
CA THR A 539 -30.76 -16.69 -2.52
C THR A 539 -30.17 -17.34 -1.27
N ASN A 540 -30.99 -17.92 -0.42
CA ASN A 540 -30.54 -18.79 0.67
C ASN A 540 -30.05 -20.12 0.08
N SER A 541 -28.74 -20.25 -0.04
CA SER A 541 -28.11 -21.37 -0.71
C SER A 541 -27.92 -22.59 0.15
N ASP A 542 -28.17 -22.53 1.44
CA ASP A 542 -28.00 -23.68 2.34
C ASP A 542 -28.80 -24.92 1.91
N GLU A 543 -29.88 -24.72 1.12
CA GLU A 543 -30.67 -25.78 0.53
C GLU A 543 -30.16 -26.23 -0.86
N LEU A 544 -29.32 -25.44 -1.53
CA LEU A 544 -28.90 -25.70 -2.93
C LEU A 544 -27.47 -26.23 -3.06
N VAL A 545 -26.69 -26.19 -1.99
CA VAL A 545 -25.27 -26.54 -2.02
C VAL A 545 -25.08 -27.97 -1.55
N SER A 546 -24.48 -28.81 -2.39
CA SER A 546 -24.04 -30.15 -1.99
C SER A 546 -23.03 -30.02 -0.84
N GLU A 547 -22.97 -31.03 0.07
CA GLU A 547 -22.07 -31.09 1.24
C GLU A 547 -20.57 -30.83 0.97
N LYS A 548 -20.17 -30.71 -0.30
CA LYS A 548 -18.79 -30.45 -0.74
C LYS A 548 -18.56 -29.06 -1.34
N ALA A 549 -19.58 -28.22 -1.46
CA ALA A 549 -19.43 -26.91 -2.07
C ALA A 549 -18.84 -25.90 -1.07
N ILE A 550 -17.95 -25.05 -1.57
CA ILE A 550 -17.35 -23.97 -0.78
C ILE A 550 -18.42 -22.89 -0.57
N ILE A 551 -18.72 -22.59 0.70
CA ILE A 551 -19.69 -21.56 1.07
C ILE A 551 -19.02 -20.18 0.88
N SER A 552 -19.36 -19.46 -0.18
CA SER A 552 -18.80 -18.14 -0.43
C SER A 552 -19.47 -17.02 0.40
N SER A 553 -20.70 -17.22 0.83
CA SER A 553 -21.45 -16.27 1.63
C SER A 553 -20.79 -15.98 2.97
N VAL A 554 -20.55 -14.70 3.27
CA VAL A 554 -19.96 -14.27 4.55
C VAL A 554 -20.99 -14.42 5.69
N ASP A 555 -20.60 -15.03 6.81
CA ASP A 555 -21.43 -15.10 8.01
C ASP A 555 -21.37 -13.79 8.81
N LEU A 556 -22.49 -13.07 8.86
CA LEU A 556 -22.63 -11.82 9.61
C LEU A 556 -23.08 -12.02 11.07
N ASN A 557 -23.42 -13.26 11.48
CA ASN A 557 -23.76 -13.54 12.88
C ASN A 557 -22.53 -13.32 13.77
N ASP A 558 -21.35 -13.67 13.31
CA ASP A 558 -20.09 -13.39 14.00
C ASP A 558 -19.84 -11.87 14.16
N SER A 559 -20.20 -11.08 13.13
CA SER A 559 -20.11 -9.62 13.17
C SER A 559 -21.10 -9.04 14.19
N LEU A 560 -22.34 -9.51 14.19
CA LEU A 560 -23.35 -9.08 15.16
C LEU A 560 -22.92 -9.43 16.58
N HIS A 561 -22.45 -10.64 16.81
CA HIS A 561 -21.96 -11.08 18.11
C HIS A 561 -20.78 -10.22 18.61
N ALA A 562 -19.85 -9.86 17.72
CA ALA A 562 -18.73 -8.97 18.06
C ALA A 562 -19.23 -7.58 18.49
N VAL A 563 -20.22 -7.01 17.81
CA VAL A 563 -20.85 -5.73 18.18
C VAL A 563 -21.54 -5.85 19.54
N GLU A 564 -22.30 -6.89 19.78
CA GLU A 564 -22.97 -7.13 21.06
C GLU A 564 -21.98 -7.32 22.21
N GLN A 565 -20.94 -8.10 22.02
CA GLN A 565 -19.88 -8.25 23.03
C GLN A 565 -19.20 -6.93 23.36
N TRP A 566 -18.94 -6.11 22.34
CA TRP A 566 -18.32 -4.80 22.53
C TRP A 566 -19.22 -3.84 23.32
N ILE A 567 -20.55 -3.88 23.10
CA ILE A 567 -21.54 -3.14 23.87
C ILE A 567 -21.58 -3.66 25.31
N GLN A 568 -21.62 -4.97 25.51
CA GLN A 568 -21.70 -5.58 26.84
C GLN A 568 -20.43 -5.34 27.69
N ALA A 569 -19.28 -5.12 27.07
CA ALA A 569 -18.02 -4.84 27.79
C ALA A 569 -17.94 -3.46 28.45
N ASP A 570 -18.86 -2.53 28.13
CA ASP A 570 -18.92 -1.18 28.71
C ASP A 570 -20.31 -0.96 29.35
N GLU A 571 -20.39 -1.05 30.67
CA GLU A 571 -21.67 -0.94 31.43
C GLU A 571 -22.40 0.38 31.16
N ASN A 572 -21.69 1.49 30.99
CA ASN A 572 -22.32 2.77 30.68
C ASN A 572 -22.91 2.78 29.27
N LEU A 573 -22.19 2.20 28.31
CA LEU A 573 -22.65 2.07 26.94
C LEU A 573 -23.88 1.16 26.86
N LYS A 574 -23.80 0.01 27.51
CA LYS A 574 -24.90 -0.95 27.61
C LYS A 574 -26.18 -0.31 28.20
N LYS A 575 -26.02 0.41 29.31
CA LYS A 575 -27.15 1.13 29.97
C LYS A 575 -27.76 2.14 28.99
N THR A 576 -26.93 3.00 28.37
CA THR A 576 -27.45 4.04 27.46
C THR A 576 -28.12 3.44 26.23
N ILE A 577 -27.58 2.37 25.65
CA ILE A 577 -28.22 1.70 24.50
C ILE A 577 -29.53 1.05 24.89
N SER A 578 -29.58 0.39 26.05
CA SER A 578 -30.85 -0.17 26.58
C SER A 578 -31.93 0.90 26.82
N GLU A 579 -31.53 2.09 27.22
CA GLU A 579 -32.43 3.23 27.37
C GLU A 579 -32.94 3.71 26.01
N ILE A 580 -32.04 3.83 25.02
CA ILE A 580 -32.42 4.23 23.65
C ILE A 580 -33.37 3.21 23.01
N ASP A 581 -33.13 1.92 23.21
CA ASP A 581 -33.95 0.86 22.65
C ASP A 581 -35.32 0.76 23.32
N TYR A 582 -35.42 1.15 24.61
CA TYR A 582 -36.68 1.15 25.38
C TYR A 582 -37.57 2.34 25.00
N PHE A 583 -37.01 3.55 24.92
CA PHE A 583 -37.76 4.77 24.63
C PHE A 583 -37.87 5.03 23.14
N THR A 584 -38.90 4.47 22.52
CA THR A 584 -39.14 4.66 21.08
C THR A 584 -39.70 6.03 20.76
N VAL A 585 -39.48 6.52 19.55
CA VAL A 585 -40.10 7.77 19.06
C VAL A 585 -41.63 7.67 19.16
N ASP A 586 -42.28 8.77 19.52
CA ASP A 586 -43.71 8.90 19.78
C ASP A 586 -44.25 8.16 21.03
N MET A 587 -43.38 7.58 21.85
CA MET A 587 -43.80 7.00 23.15
C MET A 587 -44.21 8.08 24.12
N ASP A 588 -45.36 7.89 24.78
CA ASP A 588 -45.85 8.77 25.84
C ASP A 588 -45.12 8.46 27.16
N VAL A 589 -44.62 9.47 27.82
CA VAL A 589 -43.84 9.34 29.06
C VAL A 589 -44.20 10.45 30.06
N ASP A 590 -44.12 10.12 31.34
CA ASP A 590 -44.20 11.09 32.42
C ASP A 590 -42.81 11.62 32.78
N ALA A 591 -42.59 12.93 32.66
CA ALA A 591 -41.28 13.57 32.86
C ALA A 591 -41.33 14.47 34.10
N CYS A 592 -40.53 14.16 35.12
CA CYS A 592 -40.38 14.97 36.32
C CYS A 592 -39.39 16.11 36.09
N VAL A 593 -39.79 17.34 36.34
CA VAL A 593 -38.98 18.55 36.17
C VAL A 593 -37.86 18.61 37.20
N VAL A 594 -36.62 18.65 36.77
CA VAL A 594 -35.42 18.81 37.61
C VAL A 594 -35.02 20.28 37.71
N SER A 595 -34.92 20.95 36.56
CA SER A 595 -34.53 22.35 36.50
C SER A 595 -35.09 23.04 35.26
N LYS A 596 -35.14 24.36 35.32
CA LYS A 596 -35.62 25.23 34.23
C LYS A 596 -34.59 26.32 33.96
N ASN A 597 -34.30 26.57 32.70
CA ASN A 597 -33.39 27.62 32.25
C ASN A 597 -33.93 28.30 30.99
N SER A 598 -33.26 29.35 30.50
CA SER A 598 -33.73 30.10 29.32
C SER A 598 -33.86 29.25 28.04
N GLY A 599 -33.14 28.13 27.95
CA GLY A 599 -33.18 27.22 26.80
C GLY A 599 -34.29 26.17 26.86
N GLY A 600 -34.83 25.89 28.05
CA GLY A 600 -35.87 24.87 28.23
C GLY A 600 -35.96 24.27 29.64
N VAL A 601 -36.56 23.10 29.72
CA VAL A 601 -36.79 22.35 30.95
C VAL A 601 -36.02 21.04 30.92
N VAL A 602 -35.18 20.82 31.91
CA VAL A 602 -34.49 19.55 32.14
C VAL A 602 -35.35 18.68 33.01
N CYS A 603 -35.62 17.47 32.54
CA CYS A 603 -36.49 16.50 33.23
C CYS A 603 -35.75 15.18 33.45
N THR A 604 -36.30 14.38 34.40
CA THR A 604 -36.04 12.92 34.46
C THR A 604 -37.32 12.20 34.04
N ILE A 605 -37.17 11.20 33.15
CA ILE A 605 -38.29 10.32 32.78
C ILE A 605 -38.57 9.41 33.99
N ALA A 606 -39.75 9.53 34.57
CA ALA A 606 -40.07 9.09 35.94
C ALA A 606 -39.80 7.61 36.24
N ASP A 607 -39.94 6.73 35.25
CA ASP A 607 -39.83 5.27 35.48
C ASP A 607 -38.40 4.73 35.51
N LYS A 608 -37.40 5.48 35.00
CA LYS A 608 -36.02 4.94 34.80
C LYS A 608 -34.87 5.89 35.13
N ASP A 609 -35.11 7.04 35.71
CA ASP A 609 -34.11 8.08 36.04
C ASP A 609 -33.27 8.51 34.82
N VAL A 610 -33.89 8.56 33.65
CA VAL A 610 -33.30 8.93 32.38
C VAL A 610 -33.49 10.40 32.09
N LYS A 611 -32.45 11.09 31.60
CA LYS A 611 -32.52 12.53 31.33
C LYS A 611 -33.38 12.83 30.11
N GLY A 612 -34.32 13.77 30.27
CA GLY A 612 -35.12 14.36 29.22
C GLY A 612 -34.94 15.87 29.15
N PHE A 613 -35.14 16.45 27.99
CA PHE A 613 -35.09 17.89 27.76
C PHE A 613 -36.25 18.34 26.88
N ILE A 614 -36.95 19.39 27.30
CA ILE A 614 -37.99 20.02 26.51
C ILE A 614 -37.49 21.42 26.13
N SER A 615 -37.24 21.67 24.85
CA SER A 615 -36.77 22.97 24.37
C SER A 615 -37.85 24.05 24.52
N SER A 616 -37.44 25.25 24.96
CA SER A 616 -38.28 26.45 24.93
C SER A 616 -38.10 27.27 23.66
N LEU A 617 -37.06 26.95 22.86
CA LEU A 617 -36.65 27.75 21.71
C LEU A 617 -37.09 27.12 20.37
N GLU A 618 -37.27 25.83 20.34
CA GLU A 618 -37.68 25.15 19.11
C GLU A 618 -39.19 25.07 18.98
N PRO A 619 -39.82 25.72 17.98
CA PRO A 619 -41.27 25.77 17.82
C PRO A 619 -41.95 24.40 17.76
N LYS A 620 -41.23 23.38 17.34
CA LYS A 620 -41.73 22.00 17.19
C LYS A 620 -41.92 21.30 18.54
N TYR A 621 -41.18 21.69 19.57
CA TYR A 621 -41.11 21.05 20.87
C TYR A 621 -41.51 21.99 22.02
N SER A 622 -41.63 23.30 21.72
CA SER A 622 -41.79 24.33 22.75
C SER A 622 -43.13 24.30 23.47
N PHE A 623 -43.10 24.74 24.70
CA PHE A 623 -44.27 24.97 25.50
C PHE A 623 -45.09 26.18 25.02
N PRO A 624 -46.42 26.23 25.22
CA PRO A 624 -47.12 27.48 25.27
C PRO A 624 -46.52 28.40 26.37
N TYR A 625 -46.33 29.67 26.06
CA TYR A 625 -45.63 30.63 26.94
C TYR A 625 -46.24 30.71 28.36
N ASP A 626 -47.53 30.63 28.46
CA ASP A 626 -48.30 30.63 29.73
C ASP A 626 -48.06 29.38 30.58
N VAL A 627 -47.86 28.23 29.97
CA VAL A 627 -47.49 26.96 30.61
C VAL A 627 -46.04 27.01 31.09
N TYR A 628 -45.12 27.41 30.23
CA TYR A 628 -43.73 27.50 30.58
C TYR A 628 -43.47 28.37 31.81
N SER A 629 -44.16 29.51 31.92
CA SER A 629 -43.98 30.42 33.04
C SER A 629 -44.32 29.80 34.39
N LYS A 630 -45.27 28.86 34.45
CA LYS A 630 -45.81 28.24 35.66
C LYS A 630 -45.04 26.98 36.10
N ILE A 631 -44.25 26.36 35.24
CA ILE A 631 -43.51 25.12 35.54
C ILE A 631 -42.48 25.35 36.65
N LYS A 632 -42.47 24.45 37.62
CA LYS A 632 -41.53 24.43 38.76
C LYS A 632 -40.81 23.07 38.85
N PRO A 633 -39.58 23.03 39.44
CA PRO A 633 -38.95 21.77 39.81
C PRO A 633 -39.88 20.88 40.66
N GLY A 634 -39.98 19.60 40.32
CA GLY A 634 -40.87 18.62 40.94
C GLY A 634 -42.19 18.39 40.21
N ASP A 635 -42.57 19.25 39.25
CA ASP A 635 -43.79 19.02 38.46
C ASP A 635 -43.62 17.80 37.56
N ILE A 636 -44.71 17.05 37.36
CA ILE A 636 -44.75 15.91 36.43
C ILE A 636 -45.47 16.38 35.16
N LEU A 637 -44.78 16.27 34.02
CA LEU A 637 -45.27 16.68 32.71
C LEU A 637 -45.52 15.45 31.84
N LYS A 638 -46.68 15.42 31.17
CA LYS A 638 -46.94 14.41 30.13
C LYS A 638 -46.23 14.84 28.85
N CYS A 639 -45.38 13.97 28.34
CA CYS A 639 -44.54 14.25 27.22
C CYS A 639 -44.52 13.10 26.22
N LYS A 640 -44.11 13.40 25.01
CA LYS A 640 -43.84 12.42 23.96
C LYS A 640 -42.34 12.41 23.65
N VAL A 641 -41.78 11.23 23.55
CA VAL A 641 -40.36 11.06 23.13
C VAL A 641 -40.23 11.40 21.66
N MET A 642 -39.31 12.29 21.30
CA MET A 642 -39.12 12.72 19.94
C MET A 642 -37.85 12.13 19.32
N GLU A 643 -36.71 12.31 19.97
CA GLU A 643 -35.43 11.81 19.54
C GLU A 643 -34.44 11.74 20.70
N PHE A 644 -33.33 11.04 20.53
CA PHE A 644 -32.22 11.01 21.48
C PHE A 644 -31.11 11.99 21.03
N ASP A 645 -30.81 12.96 21.88
CA ASP A 645 -29.70 13.89 21.71
C ASP A 645 -28.39 13.23 22.17
N PHE A 646 -27.56 12.84 21.19
CA PHE A 646 -26.28 12.17 21.43
C PHE A 646 -25.25 13.09 22.09
N THR A 647 -25.35 14.42 21.91
CA THR A 647 -24.42 15.41 22.48
C THR A 647 -24.61 15.53 23.98
N HIS A 648 -25.86 15.71 24.40
CA HIS A 648 -26.21 15.90 25.80
C HIS A 648 -26.61 14.60 26.52
N ARG A 649 -26.66 13.49 25.77
CA ARG A 649 -27.10 12.16 26.25
C ARG A 649 -28.44 12.26 26.99
N SER A 650 -29.44 12.83 26.32
CA SER A 650 -30.79 13.05 26.84
C SER A 650 -31.83 12.88 25.75
N PHE A 651 -33.05 12.50 26.12
CA PHE A 651 -34.17 12.45 25.18
C PHE A 651 -34.76 13.84 24.97
N GLN A 652 -34.94 14.22 23.71
CA GLN A 652 -35.78 15.38 23.37
C GLN A 652 -37.23 15.00 23.54
N LEU A 653 -37.92 15.78 24.33
CA LEU A 653 -39.32 15.54 24.70
C LEU A 653 -40.20 16.66 24.15
N LYS A 654 -41.42 16.29 23.72
CA LYS A 654 -42.46 17.23 23.33
C LYS A 654 -43.53 17.22 24.41
N TYR A 655 -43.86 18.38 24.96
CA TYR A 655 -44.92 18.54 25.91
C TYR A 655 -46.28 18.21 25.28
N LEU A 656 -47.09 17.42 25.98
CA LEU A 656 -48.49 17.14 25.65
C LEU A 656 -49.40 17.98 26.53
N ASN A 657 -50.38 18.63 25.92
CA ASN A 657 -51.33 19.48 26.67
C ASN A 657 -52.15 18.70 27.66
#